data_b93b14c47ef3474da0e8c6eb9f2cf0e2
#
_entry.id   b93b14c47ef3474da0e8c6eb9f2cf0e2
#
_cell.length_a   1.000
_cell.length_b   1.000
_cell.length_c   1.000
_cell.angle_alpha   90.00
_cell.angle_beta   90.00
_cell.angle_gamma   90.00
#
_symmetry.space_group_name_H-M   'P 1'
#
loop_
_entity.id
_entity.type
_entity.pdbx_description
1 polymer ?
#
loop_
_entity_poly.entity_id
_entity_poly.type
_entity_poly.pdbx_seq_one_letter_code
_entity_poly.pdbx_strand_id
1 'polypeptide(L)'
;MFNFKLDSFQEKAIDAISKDENVLVTAKTGSGKTLVGEYQIHHSLQKGKRVFYTTPIKSLSNQKFHDLKKIYGDRVGIMTGDIKFSPHADIVIMTTEILRNLLYKQGTPIGITPELSLQNLDAVVFDEVHYINDPSRGSVWEECLVLLPPEINLVLLSATLDTPEPFVHWLTDLKGKMCHLISTEYRVVPLIHMTENGEVIMDAKDTFHFEKYKAWIRKYYSQQDELRKHKERVKAREEGQVIEKEVRVGSFLDRMNKLILKMDKPALFFVFSRKMCEEYASKVSTDLLTSSETADVRHIVKYHLHKYPELQTMEGYHKLTGLLEKGVAFHHSGMLPILKEIVEILFDKGFIKILFATETFAVGINMPTKTVVFTSYRKYDDAAENLRVLRTSEYIQMAGRAGRRGKDDKGIVIYLPIHEPETPDVVKEMMTGKRATVESQMKFDYSYVLASLGSGKTIENDTYWMRQNNQEVEQYKDELATIKRELDTFTMKEKEHMYEFTQRAQLQEQIRYGTAESKKVVQQKISKWDNSHVGPYWDSMKKKHERHEQLVARSHKIETTLDSLKLFLKDIELRKLFLEKQGYIENNGLTQKGILASEVHEAHPILLTEVYTKKLLQTNESNEIVKVLSCFLEHDETDTKSPIAQLGKQMQECEILKTDWIVTDYWYDVVGDWLEGNNYVCEQYGIEHGNFVRAMLKLANIVREWVNIATLQQDTEMIEKMNGIEQKLVRGFVIPNSLYLRI
;
A
#
# COMPACT_ATOMS: atom_id res chain seq x y z
N MET A 1 -34.60 -9.00 -2.40
CA MET A 1 -33.68 -7.87 -2.14
C MET A 1 -33.28 -7.16 -3.41
N PHE A 2 -32.88 -7.82 -4.48
CA PHE A 2 -32.39 -7.19 -5.70
C PHE A 2 -33.41 -7.24 -6.82
N ASN A 3 -33.67 -6.10 -7.50
CA ASN A 3 -34.62 -6.00 -8.61
C ASN A 3 -33.98 -6.25 -9.99
N PHE A 4 -32.79 -6.87 -10.00
CA PHE A 4 -32.03 -7.18 -11.21
C PHE A 4 -31.44 -8.60 -11.13
N LYS A 5 -31.05 -9.14 -12.29
CA LYS A 5 -30.44 -10.47 -12.37
C LYS A 5 -29.03 -10.44 -11.79
N LEU A 6 -28.76 -11.37 -10.88
CA LEU A 6 -27.43 -11.56 -10.30
C LEU A 6 -26.48 -12.27 -11.27
N ASP A 7 -25.19 -12.00 -11.13
CA ASP A 7 -24.17 -12.77 -11.82
C ASP A 7 -23.94 -14.11 -11.08
N SER A 8 -23.50 -15.14 -11.79
CA SER A 8 -23.32 -16.50 -11.23
C SER A 8 -22.42 -16.51 -9.98
N PHE A 9 -21.36 -15.69 -9.93
CA PHE A 9 -20.51 -15.61 -8.76
C PHE A 9 -21.22 -14.97 -7.55
N GLN A 10 -22.10 -13.99 -7.80
CA GLN A 10 -22.92 -13.36 -6.75
C GLN A 10 -23.95 -14.34 -6.20
N GLU A 11 -24.61 -15.12 -7.06
CA GLU A 11 -25.54 -16.16 -6.63
C GLU A 11 -24.87 -17.20 -5.73
N LYS A 12 -23.69 -17.69 -6.12
CA LYS A 12 -22.89 -18.64 -5.31
C LYS A 12 -22.48 -18.06 -3.95
N ALA A 13 -22.06 -16.79 -3.93
CA ALA A 13 -21.66 -16.13 -2.69
C ALA A 13 -22.86 -15.93 -1.75
N ILE A 14 -24.00 -15.54 -2.29
CA ILE A 14 -25.24 -15.39 -1.56
C ILE A 14 -25.74 -16.72 -1.00
N ASP A 15 -25.63 -17.82 -1.75
CA ASP A 15 -26.00 -19.16 -1.29
C ASP A 15 -25.14 -19.58 -0.09
N ALA A 16 -23.82 -19.40 -0.15
CA ALA A 16 -22.93 -19.70 0.96
C ALA A 16 -23.20 -18.83 2.20
N ILE A 17 -23.37 -17.51 2.01
CA ILE A 17 -23.73 -16.59 3.11
C ILE A 17 -25.07 -16.97 3.75
N SER A 18 -26.06 -17.41 2.95
CA SER A 18 -27.37 -17.81 3.49
C SER A 18 -27.29 -19.06 4.40
N LYS A 19 -26.23 -19.83 4.28
CA LYS A 19 -25.90 -20.99 5.12
C LYS A 19 -24.97 -20.66 6.29
N ASP A 20 -24.70 -19.38 6.50
CA ASP A 20 -23.75 -18.88 7.50
C ASP A 20 -22.31 -19.39 7.30
N GLU A 21 -21.89 -19.61 6.06
CA GLU A 21 -20.55 -20.06 5.68
C GLU A 21 -19.66 -18.87 5.27
N ASN A 22 -18.35 -19.01 5.45
CA ASN A 22 -17.39 -17.98 5.07
C ASN A 22 -17.17 -17.96 3.57
N VAL A 23 -16.91 -16.77 3.00
CA VAL A 23 -16.64 -16.63 1.57
C VAL A 23 -15.42 -15.73 1.30
N LEU A 24 -14.58 -16.14 0.36
CA LEU A 24 -13.61 -15.30 -0.31
C LEU A 24 -14.05 -15.09 -1.76
N VAL A 25 -14.39 -13.84 -2.09
CA VAL A 25 -14.76 -13.46 -3.46
C VAL A 25 -13.58 -12.77 -4.12
N THR A 26 -13.06 -13.38 -5.19
CA THR A 26 -12.01 -12.78 -6.02
C THR A 26 -12.56 -12.43 -7.39
N ALA A 27 -12.55 -11.15 -7.73
CA ALA A 27 -13.12 -10.70 -8.99
C ALA A 27 -12.49 -9.39 -9.47
N LYS A 28 -12.45 -9.19 -10.78
CA LYS A 28 -11.93 -7.95 -11.39
C LYS A 28 -12.66 -6.72 -10.84
N THR A 29 -11.98 -5.58 -10.76
CA THR A 29 -12.58 -4.31 -10.36
C THR A 29 -13.78 -3.96 -11.28
N GLY A 30 -14.88 -3.49 -10.70
CA GLY A 30 -16.11 -3.18 -11.44
C GLY A 30 -17.03 -4.38 -11.73
N SER A 31 -16.72 -5.59 -11.25
CA SER A 31 -17.60 -6.76 -11.39
C SER A 31 -18.81 -6.77 -10.45
N GLY A 32 -18.85 -5.90 -9.44
CA GLY A 32 -19.96 -5.82 -8.47
C GLY A 32 -19.77 -6.69 -7.22
N LYS A 33 -18.51 -6.87 -6.74
CA LYS A 33 -18.18 -7.56 -5.49
C LYS A 33 -18.88 -6.98 -4.26
N THR A 34 -19.01 -5.67 -4.21
CA THR A 34 -19.62 -4.92 -3.10
C THR A 34 -21.02 -5.44 -2.74
N LEU A 35 -21.79 -5.87 -3.74
CA LEU A 35 -23.13 -6.42 -3.56
C LEU A 35 -23.15 -7.65 -2.64
N VAL A 36 -22.08 -8.46 -2.63
CA VAL A 36 -21.96 -9.62 -1.74
C VAL A 36 -21.83 -9.15 -0.28
N GLY A 37 -21.02 -8.11 -0.03
CA GLY A 37 -20.94 -7.49 1.31
C GLY A 37 -22.26 -6.84 1.75
N GLU A 38 -22.96 -6.18 0.84
CA GLU A 38 -24.29 -5.60 1.10
C GLU A 38 -25.33 -6.69 1.41
N TYR A 39 -25.25 -7.84 0.75
CA TYR A 39 -26.10 -8.98 1.09
C TYR A 39 -25.83 -9.50 2.49
N GLN A 40 -24.56 -9.63 2.90
CA GLN A 40 -24.21 -10.03 4.28
C GLN A 40 -24.78 -9.06 5.30
N ILE A 41 -24.69 -7.74 5.05
CA ILE A 41 -25.31 -6.73 5.92
C ILE A 41 -26.81 -7.01 6.06
N HIS A 42 -27.52 -7.15 4.95
CA HIS A 42 -28.96 -7.43 4.94
C HIS A 42 -29.30 -8.73 5.69
N HIS A 43 -28.55 -9.81 5.44
CA HIS A 43 -28.75 -11.11 6.08
C HIS A 43 -28.58 -11.03 7.60
N SER A 44 -27.53 -10.39 8.09
CA SER A 44 -27.31 -10.22 9.53
C SER A 44 -28.38 -9.33 10.19
N LEU A 45 -28.79 -8.25 9.52
CA LEU A 45 -29.86 -7.37 10.03
C LEU A 45 -31.21 -8.08 10.12
N GLN A 46 -31.51 -9.05 9.24
CA GLN A 46 -32.71 -9.88 9.34
C GLN A 46 -32.69 -10.79 10.58
N LYS A 47 -31.50 -11.18 11.06
CA LYS A 47 -31.29 -11.92 12.31
C LYS A 47 -31.30 -11.03 13.55
N GLY A 48 -31.45 -9.71 13.40
CA GLY A 48 -31.33 -8.75 14.50
C GLY A 48 -29.90 -8.62 15.03
N LYS A 49 -28.89 -8.92 14.22
CA LYS A 49 -27.46 -8.90 14.57
C LYS A 49 -26.71 -7.79 13.88
N ARG A 50 -25.52 -7.47 14.44
CA ARG A 50 -24.62 -6.42 13.96
C ARG A 50 -23.66 -6.93 12.89
N VAL A 51 -23.14 -6.01 12.07
CA VAL A 51 -22.10 -6.27 11.07
C VAL A 51 -21.02 -5.21 11.13
N PHE A 52 -19.77 -5.62 11.08
CA PHE A 52 -18.65 -4.71 10.83
C PHE A 52 -18.23 -4.77 9.36
N TYR A 53 -17.96 -3.60 8.80
CA TYR A 53 -17.46 -3.45 7.43
C TYR A 53 -16.11 -2.77 7.47
N THR A 54 -15.03 -3.51 7.18
CA THR A 54 -13.68 -2.97 7.23
C THR A 54 -13.17 -2.57 5.85
N THR A 55 -12.42 -1.49 5.80
CA THR A 55 -11.78 -0.98 4.59
C THR A 55 -10.31 -0.66 4.85
N PRO A 56 -9.45 -0.67 3.79
CA PRO A 56 -8.02 -0.41 3.98
C PRO A 56 -7.67 1.05 4.28
N ILE A 57 -8.53 2.01 3.94
CA ILE A 57 -8.22 3.43 4.04
C ILE A 57 -9.45 4.26 4.45
N LYS A 58 -9.20 5.36 5.15
CA LYS A 58 -10.23 6.27 5.70
C LYS A 58 -11.19 6.82 4.63
N SER A 59 -10.69 7.21 3.45
CA SER A 59 -11.53 7.75 2.37
C SER A 59 -12.56 6.73 1.89
N LEU A 60 -12.18 5.46 1.75
CA LEU A 60 -13.10 4.40 1.39
C LEU A 60 -14.12 4.13 2.51
N SER A 61 -13.72 4.20 3.79
CA SER A 61 -14.64 4.14 4.92
C SER A 61 -15.68 5.26 4.85
N ASN A 62 -15.26 6.50 4.59
CA ASN A 62 -16.14 7.66 4.49
C ASN A 62 -17.16 7.50 3.34
N GLN A 63 -16.70 7.06 2.16
CA GLN A 63 -17.58 6.80 1.01
C GLN A 63 -18.58 5.69 1.32
N LYS A 64 -18.13 4.56 1.90
CA LYS A 64 -19.02 3.45 2.28
C LYS A 64 -20.03 3.86 3.33
N PHE A 65 -19.63 4.68 4.30
CA PHE A 65 -20.54 5.24 5.29
C PHE A 65 -21.66 6.04 4.61
N HIS A 66 -21.29 6.94 3.70
CA HIS A 66 -22.26 7.73 2.96
C HIS A 66 -23.25 6.85 2.14
N ASP A 67 -22.71 5.86 1.41
CA ASP A 67 -23.53 4.98 0.56
C ASP A 67 -24.49 4.13 1.41
N LEU A 68 -24.01 3.52 2.48
CA LEU A 68 -24.83 2.68 3.35
C LEU A 68 -25.80 3.51 4.20
N LYS A 69 -25.45 4.72 4.60
CA LYS A 69 -26.34 5.63 5.34
C LYS A 69 -27.55 6.05 4.49
N LYS A 70 -27.40 6.22 3.18
CA LYS A 70 -28.54 6.46 2.26
C LYS A 70 -29.55 5.30 2.26
N ILE A 71 -29.09 4.06 2.48
CA ILE A 71 -29.90 2.84 2.42
C ILE A 71 -30.48 2.52 3.81
N TYR A 72 -29.69 2.61 4.87
CA TYR A 72 -29.99 2.10 6.21
C TYR A 72 -30.19 3.20 7.27
N GLY A 73 -30.03 4.48 6.92
CA GLY A 73 -30.28 5.62 7.81
C GLY A 73 -29.38 5.61 9.06
N ASP A 74 -30.00 5.82 10.22
CA ASP A 74 -29.29 5.93 11.51
C ASP A 74 -28.76 4.60 12.05
N ARG A 75 -28.99 3.49 11.35
CA ARG A 75 -28.42 2.17 11.69
C ARG A 75 -26.95 2.03 11.31
N VAL A 76 -26.34 3.08 10.72
CA VAL A 76 -24.96 3.07 10.25
C VAL A 76 -24.09 3.97 11.08
N GLY A 77 -22.99 3.42 11.60
CA GLY A 77 -21.92 4.13 12.30
C GLY A 77 -20.59 4.05 11.54
N ILE A 78 -19.65 4.89 11.94
CA ILE A 78 -18.28 4.89 11.38
C ILE A 78 -17.26 5.12 12.49
N MET A 79 -16.15 4.37 12.41
CA MET A 79 -15.00 4.52 13.27
C MET A 79 -13.71 4.50 12.46
N THR A 80 -12.98 5.60 12.49
CA THR A 80 -11.63 5.75 11.95
C THR A 80 -10.73 6.42 12.98
N GLY A 81 -9.43 6.57 12.73
CA GLY A 81 -8.54 7.26 13.67
C GLY A 81 -9.00 8.68 14.03
N ASP A 82 -9.71 9.37 13.12
CA ASP A 82 -10.11 10.76 13.29
C ASP A 82 -11.62 10.94 13.53
N ILE A 83 -12.43 9.94 13.19
CA ILE A 83 -13.89 10.04 13.19
C ILE A 83 -14.49 8.93 14.05
N LYS A 84 -15.35 9.32 14.98
CA LYS A 84 -16.16 8.41 15.79
C LYS A 84 -17.61 8.87 15.72
N PHE A 85 -18.45 8.08 15.07
CA PHE A 85 -19.88 8.36 14.97
C PHE A 85 -20.69 7.07 15.11
N SER A 86 -21.65 7.05 16.03
CA SER A 86 -22.55 5.91 16.32
C SER A 86 -21.85 4.55 16.42
N PRO A 87 -20.88 4.35 17.33
CA PRO A 87 -20.10 3.09 17.42
C PRO A 87 -20.96 1.87 17.81
N HIS A 88 -22.15 2.10 18.35
CA HIS A 88 -23.09 1.05 18.74
C HIS A 88 -24.15 0.74 17.66
N ALA A 89 -24.07 1.37 16.49
CA ALA A 89 -24.96 1.10 15.36
C ALA A 89 -24.93 -0.37 14.92
N ASP A 90 -25.99 -0.80 14.23
CA ASP A 90 -26.08 -2.17 13.71
C ASP A 90 -25.02 -2.48 12.65
N ILE A 91 -24.67 -1.47 11.85
CA ILE A 91 -23.63 -1.53 10.83
C ILE A 91 -22.55 -0.54 11.24
N VAL A 92 -21.33 -1.00 11.50
CA VAL A 92 -20.20 -0.12 11.80
C VAL A 92 -19.13 -0.28 10.74
N ILE A 93 -18.85 0.82 10.04
CA ILE A 93 -17.78 0.90 9.06
C ILE A 93 -16.51 1.37 9.77
N MET A 94 -15.39 0.72 9.49
CA MET A 94 -14.12 1.06 10.17
C MET A 94 -12.91 0.72 9.29
N THR A 95 -11.76 1.31 9.63
CA THR A 95 -10.50 0.81 9.10
C THR A 95 -10.09 -0.47 9.81
N THR A 96 -9.31 -1.33 9.14
CA THR A 96 -8.93 -2.65 9.68
C THR A 96 -8.10 -2.53 10.96
N GLU A 97 -7.33 -1.46 11.12
CA GLU A 97 -6.56 -1.18 12.35
C GLU A 97 -7.47 -0.99 13.59
N ILE A 98 -8.61 -0.34 13.40
CA ILE A 98 -9.59 -0.17 14.49
C ILE A 98 -10.13 -1.52 14.94
N LEU A 99 -10.43 -2.41 14.00
CA LEU A 99 -10.85 -3.78 14.31
C LEU A 99 -9.77 -4.53 15.08
N ARG A 100 -8.51 -4.52 14.60
CA ARG A 100 -7.37 -5.16 15.26
C ARG A 100 -7.25 -4.70 16.73
N ASN A 101 -7.25 -3.39 16.95
CA ASN A 101 -7.10 -2.81 18.29
C ASN A 101 -8.27 -3.23 19.21
N LEU A 102 -9.49 -3.29 18.67
CA LEU A 102 -10.65 -3.83 19.40
C LEU A 102 -10.44 -5.29 19.79
N LEU A 103 -9.97 -6.13 18.87
CA LEU A 103 -9.80 -7.56 19.09
C LEU A 103 -8.75 -7.87 20.17
N TYR A 104 -7.68 -7.10 20.25
CA TYR A 104 -6.69 -7.24 21.32
C TYR A 104 -7.23 -6.77 22.69
N LYS A 105 -8.02 -5.70 22.72
CA LYS A 105 -8.59 -5.15 23.98
C LYS A 105 -9.76 -5.94 24.51
N GLN A 106 -10.32 -6.84 23.74
CA GLN A 106 -11.50 -7.59 24.12
C GLN A 106 -11.20 -8.64 25.21
N GLY A 107 -11.92 -8.55 26.34
CA GLY A 107 -11.76 -9.46 27.47
C GLY A 107 -10.59 -9.12 28.39
N THR A 108 -9.86 -8.03 28.14
CA THR A 108 -8.80 -7.57 29.05
C THR A 108 -9.39 -6.67 30.13
N PRO A 109 -9.15 -6.95 31.43
CA PRO A 109 -9.56 -6.07 32.54
C PRO A 109 -8.61 -4.86 32.68
N ILE A 110 -7.59 -4.74 31.81
CA ILE A 110 -6.46 -3.83 31.96
C ILE A 110 -6.49 -2.84 30.79
N GLY A 111 -6.26 -1.57 31.08
CA GLY A 111 -6.23 -0.50 30.10
C GLY A 111 -7.57 0.24 29.92
N ILE A 112 -7.67 1.04 28.86
CA ILE A 112 -8.87 1.82 28.54
C ILE A 112 -9.89 0.92 27.85
N THR A 113 -11.10 0.81 28.42
CA THR A 113 -12.19 0.03 27.82
C THR A 113 -12.52 0.51 26.41
N PRO A 114 -12.63 -0.39 25.42
CA PRO A 114 -12.96 0.01 24.07
C PRO A 114 -14.40 0.53 23.98
N GLU A 115 -14.60 1.62 23.26
CA GLU A 115 -15.92 2.18 22.96
C GLU A 115 -16.78 1.26 22.06
N LEU A 116 -16.15 0.31 21.41
CA LEU A 116 -16.75 -0.66 20.49
C LEU A 116 -16.69 -2.06 21.10
N SER A 117 -17.71 -2.88 20.85
CA SER A 117 -17.85 -4.24 21.40
C SER A 117 -18.20 -5.23 20.28
N LEU A 118 -17.74 -6.48 20.42
CA LEU A 118 -18.17 -7.61 19.56
C LEU A 118 -19.54 -8.18 19.93
N GLN A 119 -20.19 -7.61 20.94
CA GLN A 119 -21.49 -8.08 21.37
C GLN A 119 -22.49 -8.05 20.22
N ASN A 120 -23.22 -9.15 20.05
CA ASN A 120 -24.22 -9.34 18.99
C ASN A 120 -23.67 -9.20 17.55
N LEU A 121 -22.35 -9.36 17.34
CA LEU A 121 -21.73 -9.32 16.01
C LEU A 121 -21.98 -10.65 15.29
N ASP A 122 -22.53 -10.60 14.08
CA ASP A 122 -22.79 -11.77 13.22
C ASP A 122 -21.66 -11.99 12.22
N ALA A 123 -21.18 -10.91 11.61
CA ALA A 123 -20.22 -11.00 10.52
C ALA A 123 -19.27 -9.81 10.44
N VAL A 124 -18.12 -10.04 9.83
CA VAL A 124 -17.19 -8.98 9.39
C VAL A 124 -17.00 -9.08 7.89
N VAL A 125 -17.24 -7.98 7.20
CA VAL A 125 -16.94 -7.82 5.78
C VAL A 125 -15.57 -7.15 5.65
N PHE A 126 -14.60 -7.84 5.07
CA PHE A 126 -13.27 -7.29 4.73
C PHE A 126 -13.27 -6.85 3.26
N ASP A 127 -13.32 -5.56 3.03
CA ASP A 127 -13.22 -5.03 1.65
C ASP A 127 -11.74 -4.87 1.27
N GLU A 128 -11.45 -5.14 0.00
CA GLU A 128 -10.11 -5.08 -0.59
C GLU A 128 -9.06 -5.91 0.19
N VAL A 129 -9.40 -7.17 0.51
CA VAL A 129 -8.54 -8.04 1.34
C VAL A 129 -7.14 -8.31 0.77
N HIS A 130 -6.92 -8.04 -0.54
CA HIS A 130 -5.59 -8.12 -1.15
C HIS A 130 -4.56 -7.15 -0.54
N TYR A 131 -4.99 -6.19 0.30
CA TYR A 131 -4.09 -5.39 1.15
C TYR A 131 -3.32 -6.21 2.19
N ILE A 132 -3.69 -7.47 2.41
CA ILE A 132 -2.87 -8.41 3.20
C ILE A 132 -1.44 -8.53 2.64
N ASN A 133 -1.25 -8.24 1.34
CA ASN A 133 0.05 -8.20 0.67
C ASN A 133 0.82 -6.87 0.84
N ASP A 134 0.25 -5.88 1.54
CA ASP A 134 0.93 -4.59 1.76
C ASP A 134 2.07 -4.76 2.76
N PRO A 135 3.34 -4.45 2.39
CA PRO A 135 4.51 -4.68 3.24
C PRO A 135 4.48 -3.91 4.56
N SER A 136 3.77 -2.78 4.61
CA SER A 136 3.70 -1.92 5.80
C SER A 136 2.52 -2.27 6.71
N ARG A 137 1.40 -2.70 6.15
CA ARG A 137 0.12 -2.82 6.86
C ARG A 137 -0.54 -4.21 6.77
N GLY A 138 -0.03 -5.11 5.94
CA GLY A 138 -0.67 -6.40 5.66
C GLY A 138 -0.84 -7.29 6.89
N SER A 139 0.07 -7.20 7.88
CA SER A 139 -0.04 -7.92 9.16
C SER A 139 -1.37 -7.67 9.88
N VAL A 140 -1.92 -6.45 9.78
CA VAL A 140 -3.17 -6.06 10.44
C VAL A 140 -4.35 -6.93 9.98
N TRP A 141 -4.43 -7.27 8.68
CA TRP A 141 -5.48 -8.16 8.15
C TRP A 141 -5.34 -9.56 8.70
N GLU A 142 -4.14 -10.10 8.71
CA GLU A 142 -3.86 -11.45 9.21
C GLU A 142 -4.17 -11.55 10.72
N GLU A 143 -3.72 -10.58 11.52
CA GLU A 143 -4.05 -10.50 12.94
C GLU A 143 -5.57 -10.48 13.19
N CYS A 144 -6.31 -9.65 12.44
CA CYS A 144 -7.77 -9.62 12.56
C CYS A 144 -8.40 -10.96 12.23
N LEU A 145 -7.96 -11.61 11.15
CA LEU A 145 -8.50 -12.90 10.74
C LEU A 145 -8.24 -13.98 11.80
N VAL A 146 -7.06 -14.00 12.42
CA VAL A 146 -6.75 -14.97 13.48
C VAL A 146 -7.53 -14.68 14.75
N LEU A 147 -7.55 -13.41 15.20
CA LEU A 147 -8.16 -13.01 16.47
C LEU A 147 -9.69 -13.04 16.50
N LEU A 148 -10.37 -12.95 15.36
CA LEU A 148 -11.82 -13.01 15.29
C LEU A 148 -12.32 -14.38 15.77
N PRO A 149 -13.31 -14.43 16.67
CA PRO A 149 -13.95 -15.68 17.10
C PRO A 149 -14.50 -16.51 15.92
N PRO A 150 -14.41 -17.84 15.96
CA PRO A 150 -14.82 -18.69 14.84
C PRO A 150 -16.31 -18.66 14.52
N GLU A 151 -17.15 -18.26 15.46
CA GLU A 151 -18.60 -18.08 15.28
C GLU A 151 -18.96 -16.88 14.42
N ILE A 152 -18.05 -15.90 14.27
CA ILE A 152 -18.27 -14.71 13.44
C ILE A 152 -18.00 -15.04 11.98
N ASN A 153 -18.98 -14.76 11.11
CA ASN A 153 -18.90 -15.01 9.70
C ASN A 153 -17.93 -14.05 8.99
N LEU A 154 -17.17 -14.56 8.02
CA LEU A 154 -16.22 -13.78 7.25
C LEU A 154 -16.68 -13.64 5.80
N VAL A 155 -16.79 -12.41 5.32
CA VAL A 155 -16.97 -12.08 3.90
C VAL A 155 -15.77 -11.29 3.44
N LEU A 156 -14.92 -11.92 2.63
CA LEU A 156 -13.68 -11.35 2.14
C LEU A 156 -13.84 -10.98 0.66
N LEU A 157 -13.70 -9.69 0.37
CA LEU A 157 -13.83 -9.15 -0.99
C LEU A 157 -12.44 -8.73 -1.49
N SER A 158 -12.01 -9.30 -2.62
CA SER A 158 -10.68 -9.07 -3.16
C SER A 158 -10.71 -8.73 -4.64
N ALA A 159 -9.68 -8.01 -5.10
CA ALA A 159 -9.29 -8.06 -6.49
C ALA A 159 -8.90 -9.49 -6.89
N THR A 160 -8.69 -9.75 -8.16
CA THR A 160 -8.23 -11.07 -8.62
C THR A 160 -6.86 -11.41 -8.05
N LEU A 161 -6.79 -12.58 -7.43
CA LEU A 161 -5.57 -13.16 -6.86
C LEU A 161 -5.11 -14.34 -7.72
N ASP A 162 -3.81 -14.62 -7.72
CA ASP A 162 -3.26 -15.86 -8.25
C ASP A 162 -3.21 -16.90 -7.13
N THR A 163 -3.60 -18.13 -7.42
CA THR A 163 -3.59 -19.26 -6.48
C THR A 163 -4.09 -18.93 -5.06
N PRO A 164 -5.36 -18.49 -4.89
CA PRO A 164 -5.91 -18.14 -3.57
C PRO A 164 -6.30 -19.35 -2.71
N GLU A 165 -6.24 -20.57 -3.26
CA GLU A 165 -6.65 -21.81 -2.61
C GLU A 165 -5.92 -22.10 -1.29
N PRO A 166 -4.58 -21.95 -1.18
CA PRO A 166 -3.89 -22.18 0.09
C PRO A 166 -4.36 -21.23 1.20
N PHE A 167 -4.68 -20.00 0.87
CA PHE A 167 -5.21 -19.02 1.82
C PHE A 167 -6.63 -19.40 2.29
N VAL A 168 -7.47 -19.87 1.39
CA VAL A 168 -8.83 -20.33 1.73
C VAL A 168 -8.80 -21.60 2.59
N HIS A 169 -7.89 -22.53 2.31
CA HIS A 169 -7.69 -23.72 3.14
C HIS A 169 -7.22 -23.33 4.55
N TRP A 170 -6.28 -22.39 4.66
CA TRP A 170 -5.86 -21.86 5.95
C TRP A 170 -7.05 -21.27 6.73
N LEU A 171 -7.89 -20.42 6.10
CA LEU A 171 -9.07 -19.84 6.75
C LEU A 171 -10.07 -20.90 7.19
N THR A 172 -10.29 -21.95 6.38
CA THR A 172 -11.18 -23.06 6.72
C THR A 172 -10.69 -23.79 7.96
N ASP A 173 -9.41 -24.13 8.01
CA ASP A 173 -8.79 -24.79 9.15
C ASP A 173 -8.80 -23.89 10.40
N LEU A 174 -8.41 -22.63 10.25
CA LEU A 174 -8.36 -21.63 11.33
C LEU A 174 -9.72 -21.43 12.00
N LYS A 175 -10.81 -21.39 11.21
CA LYS A 175 -12.15 -21.12 11.72
C LYS A 175 -12.95 -22.39 12.01
N GLY A 176 -12.44 -23.57 11.65
CA GLY A 176 -13.19 -24.83 11.75
C GLY A 176 -14.52 -24.79 10.98
N LYS A 177 -14.62 -23.92 9.95
CA LYS A 177 -15.81 -23.62 9.20
C LYS A 177 -15.45 -23.42 7.73
N MET A 178 -16.26 -23.99 6.82
CA MET A 178 -16.02 -23.89 5.39
C MET A 178 -15.87 -22.43 4.95
N CYS A 179 -14.81 -22.15 4.22
CA CYS A 179 -14.60 -20.91 3.49
C CYS A 179 -14.67 -21.20 1.98
N HIS A 180 -15.65 -20.63 1.31
CA HIS A 180 -15.85 -20.85 -0.12
C HIS A 180 -15.01 -19.88 -0.94
N LEU A 181 -14.19 -20.40 -1.86
CA LEU A 181 -13.53 -19.62 -2.88
C LEU A 181 -14.48 -19.41 -4.07
N ILE A 182 -14.82 -18.17 -4.32
CA ILE A 182 -15.70 -17.78 -5.43
C ILE A 182 -14.95 -16.80 -6.32
N SER A 183 -14.38 -17.36 -7.39
CA SER A 183 -13.57 -16.59 -8.34
C SER A 183 -14.31 -16.33 -9.64
N THR A 184 -14.14 -15.14 -10.20
CA THR A 184 -14.56 -14.83 -11.55
C THR A 184 -13.54 -13.96 -12.25
N GLU A 185 -13.18 -14.35 -13.45
CA GLU A 185 -12.38 -13.54 -14.37
C GLU A 185 -13.25 -12.72 -15.32
N TYR A 186 -14.53 -13.03 -15.37
CA TYR A 186 -15.49 -12.34 -16.21
C TYR A 186 -15.67 -10.90 -15.75
N ARG A 187 -15.54 -9.98 -16.69
CA ARG A 187 -15.82 -8.56 -16.50
C ARG A 187 -17.04 -8.19 -17.33
N VAL A 188 -18.07 -7.66 -16.68
CA VAL A 188 -19.34 -7.27 -17.34
C VAL A 188 -19.11 -6.21 -18.42
N VAL A 189 -18.24 -5.24 -18.17
CA VAL A 189 -17.84 -4.21 -19.13
C VAL A 189 -16.44 -4.52 -19.62
N PRO A 190 -16.25 -5.12 -20.80
CA PRO A 190 -14.93 -5.49 -21.30
C PRO A 190 -14.06 -4.25 -21.55
N LEU A 191 -12.73 -4.41 -21.45
CA LEU A 191 -11.79 -3.34 -21.71
C LEU A 191 -11.19 -3.46 -23.10
N ILE A 192 -10.97 -2.31 -23.73
CA ILE A 192 -10.16 -2.22 -24.95
C ILE A 192 -8.99 -1.28 -24.65
N HIS A 193 -7.79 -1.78 -24.83
CA HIS A 193 -6.57 -1.01 -24.62
C HIS A 193 -6.05 -0.54 -25.97
N MET A 194 -5.75 0.76 -26.09
CA MET A 194 -5.32 1.36 -27.35
C MET A 194 -4.28 2.45 -27.12
N THR A 195 -3.61 2.83 -28.17
CA THR A 195 -2.73 4.00 -28.21
C THR A 195 -3.54 5.28 -28.37
N GLU A 196 -2.92 6.44 -28.18
CA GLU A 196 -3.56 7.75 -28.43
C GLU A 196 -4.04 7.95 -29.86
N ASN A 197 -3.51 7.18 -30.80
CA ASN A 197 -3.92 7.21 -32.20
C ASN A 197 -5.09 6.23 -32.53
N GLY A 198 -5.58 5.49 -31.51
CA GLY A 198 -6.69 4.55 -31.65
C GLY A 198 -6.27 3.14 -32.13
N GLU A 199 -4.99 2.84 -32.19
CA GLU A 199 -4.53 1.48 -32.51
C GLU A 199 -4.70 0.55 -31.32
N VAL A 200 -5.40 -0.57 -31.51
CA VAL A 200 -5.73 -1.52 -30.43
C VAL A 200 -4.47 -2.30 -30.05
N ILE A 201 -4.08 -2.18 -28.77
CA ILE A 201 -2.98 -2.92 -28.12
C ILE A 201 -3.47 -4.27 -27.60
N MET A 202 -4.61 -4.25 -26.90
CA MET A 202 -5.28 -5.46 -26.37
C MET A 202 -6.78 -5.31 -26.57
N ASP A 203 -7.42 -6.33 -27.11
CA ASP A 203 -8.84 -6.29 -27.43
C ASP A 203 -9.73 -6.71 -26.24
N ALA A 204 -11.06 -6.69 -26.47
CA ALA A 204 -12.06 -7.04 -25.47
C ALA A 204 -12.04 -8.53 -25.03
N LYS A 205 -11.25 -9.37 -25.67
CA LYS A 205 -11.00 -10.78 -25.32
C LYS A 205 -9.67 -11.00 -24.63
N ASP A 206 -9.07 -9.93 -24.12
CA ASP A 206 -7.73 -9.93 -23.50
C ASP A 206 -6.60 -10.43 -24.45
N THR A 207 -6.77 -10.29 -25.78
CA THR A 207 -5.77 -10.68 -26.77
C THR A 207 -4.80 -9.53 -27.03
N PHE A 208 -3.53 -9.70 -26.72
CA PHE A 208 -2.48 -8.71 -26.94
C PHE A 208 -2.00 -8.73 -28.40
N HIS A 209 -2.05 -7.59 -29.09
CA HIS A 209 -1.67 -7.43 -30.49
C HIS A 209 -0.21 -6.98 -30.65
N PHE A 210 0.72 -7.88 -30.47
CA PHE A 210 2.17 -7.63 -30.45
C PHE A 210 2.68 -6.84 -31.65
N GLU A 211 2.36 -7.28 -32.88
CA GLU A 211 2.87 -6.63 -34.10
C GLU A 211 2.26 -5.23 -34.32
N LYS A 212 1.01 -5.00 -33.93
CA LYS A 212 0.39 -3.66 -33.99
C LYS A 212 1.08 -2.69 -33.05
N TYR A 213 1.35 -3.12 -31.82
CA TYR A 213 2.04 -2.29 -30.84
C TYR A 213 3.49 -2.01 -31.26
N LYS A 214 4.20 -3.00 -31.80
CA LYS A 214 5.57 -2.85 -32.35
C LYS A 214 5.61 -1.88 -33.53
N ALA A 215 4.62 -1.95 -34.43
CA ALA A 215 4.50 -1.02 -35.55
C ALA A 215 4.24 0.42 -35.07
N TRP A 216 3.37 0.58 -34.05
CA TRP A 216 3.11 1.88 -33.44
C TRP A 216 4.36 2.46 -32.77
N ILE A 217 5.16 1.68 -32.03
CA ILE A 217 6.44 2.12 -31.44
C ILE A 217 7.38 2.67 -32.53
N ARG A 218 7.54 1.96 -33.65
CA ARG A 218 8.40 2.42 -34.75
C ARG A 218 7.95 3.78 -35.29
N LYS A 219 6.63 3.95 -35.44
CA LYS A 219 6.03 5.22 -35.89
C LYS A 219 6.24 6.32 -34.85
N TYR A 220 6.10 6.00 -33.56
CA TYR A 220 6.33 6.93 -32.46
C TYR A 220 7.76 7.48 -32.47
N TYR A 221 8.77 6.62 -32.60
CA TYR A 221 10.18 7.07 -32.69
C TYR A 221 10.47 7.89 -33.96
N SER A 222 9.92 7.52 -35.10
CA SER A 222 10.03 8.32 -36.32
C SER A 222 9.48 9.72 -36.14
N GLN A 223 8.32 9.87 -35.49
CA GLN A 223 7.71 11.17 -35.19
C GLN A 223 8.53 12.00 -34.16
N GLN A 224 9.14 11.36 -33.18
CA GLN A 224 10.03 12.03 -32.22
C GLN A 224 11.32 12.51 -32.87
N ASP A 225 11.89 11.74 -33.76
CA ASP A 225 13.07 12.17 -34.54
C ASP A 225 12.76 13.38 -35.43
N GLU A 226 11.59 13.40 -36.08
CA GLU A 226 11.12 14.56 -36.83
C GLU A 226 10.93 15.81 -35.93
N LEU A 227 10.38 15.61 -34.75
CA LEU A 227 10.20 16.69 -33.77
C LEU A 227 11.55 17.26 -33.30
N ARG A 228 12.53 16.38 -33.04
CA ARG A 228 13.90 16.80 -32.66
C ARG A 228 14.55 17.62 -33.77
N LYS A 229 14.51 17.13 -34.96
CA LYS A 229 15.04 17.84 -36.16
C LYS A 229 14.34 19.17 -36.38
N HIS A 230 13.03 19.24 -36.12
CA HIS A 230 12.28 20.49 -36.19
C HIS A 230 12.75 21.50 -35.15
N LYS A 231 12.91 21.11 -33.87
CA LYS A 231 13.44 21.99 -32.80
C LYS A 231 14.85 22.50 -33.12
N GLU A 232 15.71 21.64 -33.61
CA GLU A 232 17.06 21.99 -34.05
C GLU A 232 17.03 23.04 -35.21
N ARG A 233 16.08 22.89 -36.15
CA ARG A 233 15.87 23.85 -37.23
C ARG A 233 15.31 25.19 -36.76
N VAL A 234 14.38 25.19 -35.81
CA VAL A 234 13.83 26.41 -35.21
C VAL A 234 14.94 27.19 -34.49
N LYS A 235 15.76 26.50 -33.70
CA LYS A 235 16.90 27.07 -33.00
C LYS A 235 17.92 27.68 -33.99
N ALA A 236 18.24 26.96 -35.09
CA ALA A 236 19.11 27.45 -36.15
C ALA A 236 18.54 28.69 -36.90
N ARG A 237 17.18 28.80 -37.02
CA ARG A 237 16.52 30.01 -37.55
C ARG A 237 16.63 31.20 -36.61
N GLU A 238 16.48 31.02 -35.34
CA GLU A 238 16.69 32.06 -34.32
C GLU A 238 18.15 32.55 -34.34
N GLU A 239 19.08 31.66 -34.74
CA GLU A 239 20.51 31.95 -34.92
C GLU A 239 20.85 32.48 -36.35
N GLY A 240 19.83 32.80 -37.19
CA GLY A 240 19.99 33.45 -38.50
C GLY A 240 20.24 32.56 -39.71
N GLN A 241 20.00 31.24 -39.61
CA GLN A 241 20.12 30.28 -40.72
C GLN A 241 18.79 30.01 -41.44
N VAL A 242 18.76 30.05 -42.79
CA VAL A 242 17.56 29.81 -43.62
C VAL A 242 17.34 28.32 -43.84
N ILE A 243 16.17 27.77 -43.49
CA ILE A 243 15.81 26.37 -43.69
C ILE A 243 14.39 26.25 -44.26
N GLU A 244 14.25 25.44 -45.31
CA GLU A 244 12.98 25.17 -46.00
C GLU A 244 12.18 23.99 -45.39
N LYS A 245 10.84 24.16 -45.30
CA LYS A 245 9.75 23.23 -44.93
C LYS A 245 9.49 22.95 -43.45
N GLU A 246 8.30 23.34 -43.05
CA GLU A 246 7.70 23.04 -41.71
C GLU A 246 6.98 21.70 -41.70
N VAL A 247 7.38 20.82 -40.75
CA VAL A 247 6.56 19.68 -40.28
C VAL A 247 6.19 19.97 -38.83
N ARG A 248 4.90 20.18 -38.56
CA ARG A 248 4.40 20.38 -37.21
C ARG A 248 4.15 19.04 -36.54
N VAL A 249 5.04 18.61 -35.67
CA VAL A 249 4.83 17.51 -34.74
C VAL A 249 4.44 18.09 -33.37
N GLY A 250 3.26 17.73 -32.84
CA GLY A 250 2.73 18.31 -31.62
C GLY A 250 3.50 17.86 -30.37
N SER A 251 3.65 18.78 -29.39
CA SER A 251 4.18 18.47 -28.06
C SER A 251 3.28 17.48 -27.31
N PHE A 252 3.74 16.93 -26.17
CA PHE A 252 2.88 16.08 -25.30
C PHE A 252 1.56 16.79 -24.97
N LEU A 253 1.61 18.08 -24.62
CA LEU A 253 0.42 18.88 -24.28
C LEU A 253 -0.52 19.02 -25.48
N ASP A 254 0.00 19.16 -26.70
CA ASP A 254 -0.82 19.21 -27.92
C ASP A 254 -1.51 17.87 -28.18
N ARG A 255 -0.79 16.75 -28.01
CA ARG A 255 -1.36 15.40 -28.13
C ARG A 255 -2.44 15.16 -27.07
N MET A 256 -2.17 15.55 -25.82
CA MET A 256 -3.12 15.47 -24.69
C MET A 256 -4.41 16.26 -24.98
N ASN A 257 -4.30 17.54 -25.37
CA ASN A 257 -5.46 18.38 -25.65
C ASN A 257 -6.25 17.85 -26.88
N LYS A 258 -5.58 17.38 -27.93
CA LYS A 258 -6.25 16.72 -29.07
C LYS A 258 -6.99 15.46 -28.66
N LEU A 259 -6.40 14.65 -27.75
CA LEU A 259 -7.03 13.44 -27.23
C LEU A 259 -8.27 13.80 -26.38
N ILE A 260 -8.17 14.81 -25.49
CA ILE A 260 -9.28 15.27 -24.64
C ILE A 260 -10.49 15.71 -25.47
N LEU A 261 -10.27 16.33 -26.64
CA LEU A 261 -11.38 16.71 -27.52
C LEU A 261 -12.11 15.52 -28.16
N LYS A 262 -11.41 14.43 -28.43
CA LYS A 262 -11.91 13.28 -29.20
C LYS A 262 -12.43 12.13 -28.33
N MET A 263 -11.91 11.97 -27.12
CA MET A 263 -12.22 10.82 -26.29
C MET A 263 -13.55 10.93 -25.56
N ASP A 264 -14.10 9.78 -25.20
CA ASP A 264 -15.29 9.67 -24.36
C ASP A 264 -15.00 10.10 -22.92
N LYS A 265 -15.97 10.80 -22.32
CA LYS A 265 -15.88 11.34 -20.96
C LYS A 265 -16.93 10.70 -20.04
N PRO A 266 -16.75 10.67 -18.73
CA PRO A 266 -15.59 11.17 -17.98
C PRO A 266 -14.33 10.33 -18.20
N ALA A 267 -13.16 10.97 -18.13
CA ALA A 267 -11.87 10.33 -18.30
C ALA A 267 -10.92 10.60 -17.14
N LEU A 268 -10.16 9.56 -16.77
CA LEU A 268 -9.18 9.57 -15.70
C LEU A 268 -7.77 9.40 -16.29
N PHE A 269 -6.91 10.39 -16.06
CA PHE A 269 -5.50 10.36 -16.42
C PHE A 269 -4.65 9.93 -15.23
N PHE A 270 -3.97 8.80 -15.33
CA PHE A 270 -2.96 8.41 -14.35
C PHE A 270 -1.62 9.08 -14.66
N VAL A 271 -1.18 9.89 -13.70
CA VAL A 271 0.07 10.65 -13.75
C VAL A 271 0.84 10.37 -12.46
N PHE A 272 2.02 9.72 -12.57
CA PHE A 272 2.78 9.26 -11.39
C PHE A 272 3.66 10.37 -10.77
N SER A 273 3.16 11.61 -10.77
CA SER A 273 3.77 12.78 -10.14
C SER A 273 2.69 13.77 -9.72
N ARG A 274 2.70 14.15 -8.44
CA ARG A 274 1.76 15.13 -7.87
C ARG A 274 1.81 16.45 -8.61
N LYS A 275 3.03 17.00 -8.79
CA LYS A 275 3.28 18.25 -9.52
C LYS A 275 2.76 18.20 -10.95
N MET A 276 3.00 17.10 -11.66
CA MET A 276 2.55 16.94 -13.05
C MET A 276 1.02 16.79 -13.14
N CYS A 277 0.35 16.19 -12.14
CA CYS A 277 -1.11 16.16 -12.09
C CYS A 277 -1.70 17.58 -12.14
N GLU A 278 -1.18 18.49 -11.31
CA GLU A 278 -1.61 19.87 -11.26
C GLU A 278 -1.25 20.66 -12.52
N GLU A 279 -0.05 20.44 -13.04
CA GLU A 279 0.44 21.09 -14.25
C GLU A 279 -0.42 20.72 -15.46
N TYR A 280 -0.65 19.41 -15.70
CA TYR A 280 -1.45 18.96 -16.84
C TYR A 280 -2.91 19.41 -16.73
N ALA A 281 -3.49 19.36 -15.54
CA ALA A 281 -4.84 19.89 -15.32
C ALA A 281 -4.94 21.37 -15.71
N SER A 282 -3.94 22.19 -15.34
CA SER A 282 -3.90 23.61 -15.68
C SER A 282 -3.68 23.90 -17.17
N LYS A 283 -3.15 22.93 -17.93
CA LYS A 283 -2.87 23.07 -19.38
C LYS A 283 -4.01 22.54 -20.27
N VAL A 284 -5.11 22.09 -19.70
CA VAL A 284 -6.32 21.78 -20.48
C VAL A 284 -6.89 23.06 -21.05
N SER A 285 -6.97 23.14 -22.37
CA SER A 285 -7.28 24.38 -23.10
C SER A 285 -8.78 24.63 -23.30
N THR A 286 -9.62 23.62 -23.03
CA THR A 286 -11.05 23.66 -23.37
C THR A 286 -11.91 23.64 -22.12
N ASP A 287 -12.92 24.52 -22.07
CA ASP A 287 -13.98 24.43 -21.07
C ASP A 287 -14.93 23.29 -21.44
N LEU A 288 -15.17 22.39 -20.50
CA LEU A 288 -15.89 21.14 -20.71
C LEU A 288 -17.30 21.14 -20.13
N LEU A 289 -17.68 22.21 -19.41
CA LEU A 289 -18.98 22.41 -18.79
C LEU A 289 -19.79 23.47 -19.53
N THR A 290 -21.10 23.31 -19.49
CA THR A 290 -22.04 24.35 -19.85
C THR A 290 -22.11 25.45 -18.77
N SER A 291 -22.63 26.62 -19.10
CA SER A 291 -22.80 27.72 -18.12
C SER A 291 -23.67 27.32 -16.92
N SER A 292 -24.69 26.47 -17.14
CA SER A 292 -25.53 25.92 -16.07
C SER A 292 -24.75 24.99 -15.16
N GLU A 293 -24.00 24.03 -15.73
CA GLU A 293 -23.16 23.10 -14.95
C GLU A 293 -22.10 23.86 -14.14
N THR A 294 -21.51 24.93 -14.71
CA THR A 294 -20.56 25.77 -13.99
C THR A 294 -21.20 26.47 -12.78
N ALA A 295 -22.44 26.95 -12.92
CA ALA A 295 -23.18 27.56 -11.81
C ALA A 295 -23.49 26.51 -10.71
N ASP A 296 -23.86 25.29 -11.09
CA ASP A 296 -24.09 24.18 -10.15
C ASP A 296 -22.80 23.83 -9.40
N VAL A 297 -21.66 23.76 -10.10
CA VAL A 297 -20.34 23.51 -9.47
C VAL A 297 -20.03 24.58 -8.43
N ARG A 298 -20.19 25.87 -8.78
CA ARG A 298 -19.97 26.98 -7.83
C ARG A 298 -20.87 26.86 -6.59
N HIS A 299 -22.14 26.53 -6.81
CA HIS A 299 -23.09 26.35 -5.73
C HIS A 299 -22.67 25.20 -4.80
N ILE A 300 -22.31 24.05 -5.35
CA ILE A 300 -21.88 22.86 -4.60
C ILE A 300 -20.60 23.15 -3.79
N VAL A 301 -19.58 23.76 -4.43
CA VAL A 301 -18.35 24.15 -3.76
C VAL A 301 -18.62 25.12 -2.60
N LYS A 302 -19.44 26.16 -2.84
CA LYS A 302 -19.83 27.12 -1.81
C LYS A 302 -20.60 26.44 -0.69
N TYR A 303 -21.57 25.58 -1.00
CA TYR A 303 -22.38 24.87 -0.01
C TYR A 303 -21.53 24.02 0.93
N HIS A 304 -20.58 23.24 0.40
CA HIS A 304 -19.76 22.37 1.21
C HIS A 304 -18.63 23.09 1.96
N LEU A 305 -18.05 24.14 1.38
CA LEU A 305 -16.86 24.80 1.91
C LEU A 305 -17.11 26.12 2.63
N HIS A 306 -18.37 26.62 2.72
CA HIS A 306 -18.68 27.91 3.37
C HIS A 306 -18.29 27.99 4.84
N LYS A 307 -18.21 26.84 5.52
CA LYS A 307 -17.84 26.75 6.94
C LYS A 307 -16.32 26.82 7.18
N TYR A 308 -15.54 26.86 6.12
CA TYR A 308 -14.09 26.87 6.16
C TYR A 308 -13.53 28.09 5.41
N PRO A 309 -13.74 29.31 5.94
CA PRO A 309 -13.31 30.54 5.27
C PRO A 309 -11.79 30.60 5.07
N GLU A 310 -11.01 29.92 5.90
CA GLU A 310 -9.55 29.85 5.82
C GLU A 310 -9.07 29.23 4.51
N LEU A 311 -9.83 28.30 3.94
CA LEU A 311 -9.48 27.69 2.65
C LEU A 311 -9.47 28.72 1.51
N GLN A 312 -10.33 29.74 1.60
CA GLN A 312 -10.47 30.77 0.55
C GLN A 312 -9.25 31.71 0.47
N THR A 313 -8.37 31.69 1.46
CA THR A 313 -7.11 32.47 1.44
C THR A 313 -5.96 31.70 0.75
N MET A 314 -6.16 30.42 0.46
CA MET A 314 -5.11 29.52 -0.05
C MET A 314 -5.06 29.53 -1.57
N GLU A 315 -3.85 29.65 -2.14
CA GLU A 315 -3.62 29.57 -3.59
C GLU A 315 -4.15 28.26 -4.19
N GLY A 316 -3.90 27.13 -3.51
CA GLY A 316 -4.38 25.82 -3.93
C GLY A 316 -5.90 25.69 -4.07
N TYR A 317 -6.65 26.40 -3.21
CA TYR A 317 -8.11 26.49 -3.33
C TYR A 317 -8.54 27.22 -4.61
N HIS A 318 -7.96 28.40 -4.89
CA HIS A 318 -8.31 29.18 -6.08
C HIS A 318 -7.93 28.45 -7.37
N LYS A 319 -6.74 27.84 -7.39
CA LYS A 319 -6.29 27.01 -8.52
C LYS A 319 -7.25 25.87 -8.80
N LEU A 320 -7.64 25.12 -7.77
CA LEU A 320 -8.57 23.99 -7.91
C LEU A 320 -9.96 24.46 -8.36
N THR A 321 -10.54 25.45 -7.68
CA THR A 321 -11.90 25.94 -7.99
C THR A 321 -12.00 26.48 -9.41
N GLY A 322 -10.97 27.18 -9.91
CA GLY A 322 -10.91 27.63 -11.30
C GLY A 322 -10.90 26.49 -12.32
N LEU A 323 -10.30 25.35 -11.98
CA LEU A 323 -10.31 24.15 -12.81
C LEU A 323 -11.68 23.42 -12.75
N LEU A 324 -12.26 23.31 -11.54
CA LEU A 324 -13.57 22.68 -11.34
C LEU A 324 -14.65 23.37 -12.19
N GLU A 325 -14.62 24.69 -12.33
CA GLU A 325 -15.54 25.45 -13.18
C GLU A 325 -15.40 25.15 -14.67
N LYS A 326 -14.25 24.57 -15.09
CA LYS A 326 -14.02 24.06 -16.46
C LYS A 326 -14.38 22.59 -16.64
N GLY A 327 -14.75 21.88 -15.59
CA GLY A 327 -14.96 20.43 -15.59
C GLY A 327 -13.68 19.62 -15.56
N VAL A 328 -12.59 20.22 -15.07
CA VAL A 328 -11.27 19.60 -14.92
C VAL A 328 -10.89 19.58 -13.45
N ALA A 329 -10.21 18.54 -13.02
CA ALA A 329 -9.67 18.46 -11.66
C ALA A 329 -8.36 17.67 -11.61
N PHE A 330 -7.67 17.75 -10.48
CA PHE A 330 -6.58 16.87 -10.11
C PHE A 330 -6.86 16.24 -8.74
N HIS A 331 -6.22 15.08 -8.47
CA HIS A 331 -6.40 14.35 -7.20
C HIS A 331 -5.12 13.60 -6.85
N HIS A 332 -4.50 13.95 -5.74
CA HIS A 332 -3.29 13.28 -5.23
C HIS A 332 -3.16 13.44 -3.71
N SER A 333 -2.26 12.67 -3.10
CA SER A 333 -2.07 12.63 -1.64
C SER A 333 -1.58 13.95 -1.02
N GLY A 334 -0.96 14.83 -1.77
CA GLY A 334 -0.49 16.15 -1.29
C GLY A 334 -1.59 17.20 -1.12
N MET A 335 -2.82 16.95 -1.62
CA MET A 335 -3.96 17.85 -1.46
C MET A 335 -4.55 17.76 -0.05
N LEU A 336 -5.18 18.88 0.37
CA LEU A 336 -6.02 18.88 1.57
C LEU A 336 -7.13 17.82 1.47
N PRO A 337 -7.37 17.01 2.53
CA PRO A 337 -8.41 15.98 2.50
C PRO A 337 -9.78 16.50 2.08
N ILE A 338 -10.20 17.64 2.59
CA ILE A 338 -11.50 18.24 2.27
C ILE A 338 -11.61 18.67 0.80
N LEU A 339 -10.49 19.12 0.18
CA LEU A 339 -10.47 19.45 -1.24
C LEU A 339 -10.49 18.20 -2.13
N LYS A 340 -9.92 17.09 -1.67
CA LYS A 340 -10.08 15.80 -2.37
C LYS A 340 -11.53 15.35 -2.36
N GLU A 341 -12.19 15.42 -1.21
CA GLU A 341 -13.59 15.03 -1.08
C GLU A 341 -14.53 15.88 -1.96
N ILE A 342 -14.29 17.19 -2.12
CA ILE A 342 -15.09 18.02 -3.05
C ILE A 342 -14.88 17.59 -4.51
N VAL A 343 -13.65 17.22 -4.90
CA VAL A 343 -13.38 16.64 -6.23
C VAL A 343 -14.14 15.33 -6.40
N GLU A 344 -14.15 14.46 -5.42
CA GLU A 344 -14.85 13.19 -5.42
C GLU A 344 -16.37 13.37 -5.56
N ILE A 345 -16.96 14.28 -4.76
CA ILE A 345 -18.39 14.60 -4.82
C ILE A 345 -18.78 15.15 -6.19
N LEU A 346 -18.00 16.07 -6.77
CA LEU A 346 -18.28 16.65 -8.08
C LEU A 346 -18.07 15.61 -9.21
N PHE A 347 -17.11 14.69 -9.03
CA PHE A 347 -16.89 13.62 -9.99
C PHE A 347 -18.06 12.62 -9.99
N ASP A 348 -18.56 12.21 -8.83
CA ASP A 348 -19.74 11.32 -8.69
C ASP A 348 -20.99 11.95 -9.31
N LYS A 349 -21.17 13.25 -9.14
CA LYS A 349 -22.26 14.02 -9.77
C LYS A 349 -22.07 14.24 -11.27
N GLY A 350 -20.94 13.86 -11.85
CA GLY A 350 -20.65 13.94 -13.29
C GLY A 350 -20.24 15.32 -13.80
N PHE A 351 -19.90 16.28 -12.92
CA PHE A 351 -19.41 17.59 -13.30
C PHE A 351 -17.94 17.58 -13.71
N ILE A 352 -17.11 16.67 -13.16
CA ILE A 352 -15.74 16.53 -13.60
C ILE A 352 -15.68 15.61 -14.82
N LYS A 353 -15.29 16.18 -15.96
CA LYS A 353 -15.17 15.48 -17.23
C LYS A 353 -13.75 14.89 -17.42
N ILE A 354 -12.72 15.58 -16.89
CA ILE A 354 -11.32 15.16 -16.94
C ILE A 354 -10.70 15.26 -15.54
N LEU A 355 -10.15 14.14 -15.08
CA LEU A 355 -9.46 14.06 -13.79
C LEU A 355 -8.02 13.58 -14.00
N PHE A 356 -7.05 14.31 -13.49
CA PHE A 356 -5.65 13.91 -13.41
C PHE A 356 -5.36 13.38 -12.01
N ALA A 357 -4.90 12.14 -11.87
CA ALA A 357 -4.69 11.57 -10.56
C ALA A 357 -3.43 10.69 -10.48
N THR A 358 -2.89 10.58 -9.26
CA THR A 358 -1.89 9.58 -8.93
C THR A 358 -2.57 8.23 -8.66
N GLU A 359 -1.78 7.16 -8.49
CA GLU A 359 -2.28 5.80 -8.26
C GLU A 359 -3.22 5.68 -7.04
N THR A 360 -3.06 6.56 -6.03
CA THR A 360 -3.90 6.56 -4.81
C THR A 360 -5.39 6.71 -5.10
N PHE A 361 -5.76 7.35 -6.21
CA PHE A 361 -7.15 7.44 -6.65
C PHE A 361 -7.70 6.08 -7.10
N ALA A 362 -6.88 5.24 -7.72
CA ALA A 362 -7.31 3.91 -8.17
C ALA A 362 -7.61 2.97 -6.99
N VAL A 363 -6.92 3.15 -5.89
CA VAL A 363 -6.98 2.28 -4.72
C VAL A 363 -8.10 2.67 -3.75
N GLY A 364 -8.33 3.98 -3.59
CA GLY A 364 -9.13 4.49 -2.48
C GLY A 364 -10.59 4.82 -2.79
N ILE A 365 -11.01 4.80 -4.05
CA ILE A 365 -12.31 5.37 -4.42
C ILE A 365 -13.00 4.49 -5.46
N ASN A 366 -14.29 4.19 -5.25
CA ASN A 366 -15.08 3.43 -6.21
C ASN A 366 -15.77 4.37 -7.23
N MET A 367 -14.98 5.01 -8.06
CA MET A 367 -15.49 5.96 -9.09
C MET A 367 -15.07 5.50 -10.49
N PRO A 368 -15.84 4.64 -11.16
CA PRO A 368 -15.52 4.19 -12.50
C PRO A 368 -15.73 5.30 -13.54
N THR A 369 -14.84 5.35 -14.52
CA THR A 369 -14.85 6.29 -15.65
C THR A 369 -15.23 5.59 -16.95
N LYS A 370 -15.55 6.33 -18.00
CA LYS A 370 -15.67 5.78 -19.35
C LYS A 370 -14.29 5.40 -19.89
N THR A 371 -13.34 6.33 -19.74
CA THR A 371 -11.98 6.22 -20.28
C THR A 371 -10.93 6.38 -19.19
N VAL A 372 -9.88 5.55 -19.26
CA VAL A 372 -8.65 5.68 -18.47
C VAL A 372 -7.49 5.98 -19.41
N VAL A 373 -6.61 6.92 -19.04
CA VAL A 373 -5.42 7.27 -19.83
C VAL A 373 -4.19 7.09 -18.97
N PHE A 374 -3.25 6.28 -19.41
CA PHE A 374 -1.92 6.17 -18.81
C PHE A 374 -0.95 7.10 -19.52
N THR A 375 -0.30 7.99 -18.78
CA THR A 375 0.75 8.87 -19.30
C THR A 375 2.15 8.27 -19.20
N SER A 376 2.29 7.23 -18.40
CA SER A 376 3.49 6.40 -18.25
C SER A 376 3.08 5.00 -17.81
N TYR A 377 3.92 4.00 -18.09
CA TYR A 377 3.83 2.67 -17.48
C TYR A 377 4.90 2.46 -16.41
N ARG A 378 5.67 3.50 -16.08
CA ARG A 378 6.66 3.49 -14.99
C ARG A 378 6.23 4.41 -13.87
N LYS A 379 6.53 3.97 -12.64
CA LYS A 379 6.42 4.78 -11.43
C LYS A 379 7.69 4.68 -10.60
N TYR A 380 7.90 5.65 -9.72
CA TYR A 380 8.96 5.59 -8.71
C TYR A 380 8.60 4.56 -7.65
N ASP A 381 9.58 3.74 -7.27
CA ASP A 381 9.46 2.78 -6.18
C ASP A 381 10.38 3.25 -5.05
N ASP A 382 9.78 3.73 -3.95
CA ASP A 382 10.51 4.31 -2.82
C ASP A 382 11.43 3.28 -2.15
N ALA A 383 11.01 2.00 -2.10
CA ALA A 383 11.81 0.94 -1.51
C ALA A 383 13.05 0.55 -2.33
N ALA A 384 12.98 0.69 -3.65
CA ALA A 384 14.08 0.38 -4.57
C ALA A 384 14.82 1.63 -5.05
N GLU A 385 14.38 2.82 -4.66
CA GLU A 385 14.91 4.14 -5.06
C GLU A 385 15.10 4.31 -6.57
N ASN A 386 14.21 3.71 -7.37
CA ASN A 386 14.30 3.76 -8.84
C ASN A 386 12.93 3.77 -9.52
N LEU A 387 12.95 4.05 -10.84
CA LEU A 387 11.76 3.94 -11.69
C LEU A 387 11.60 2.49 -12.15
N ARG A 388 10.46 1.88 -11.81
CA ARG A 388 10.07 0.55 -12.29
C ARG A 388 8.80 0.57 -13.14
N VAL A 389 8.62 -0.44 -13.95
CA VAL A 389 7.36 -0.71 -14.64
C VAL A 389 6.29 -1.10 -13.63
N LEU A 390 5.04 -0.74 -13.91
CA LEU A 390 3.89 -1.15 -13.11
C LEU A 390 3.81 -2.68 -13.01
N ARG A 391 3.51 -3.18 -11.82
CA ARG A 391 3.18 -4.60 -11.64
C ARG A 391 1.84 -4.90 -12.33
N THR A 392 1.64 -6.13 -12.75
CA THR A 392 0.37 -6.57 -13.38
C THR A 392 -0.85 -6.21 -12.52
N SER A 393 -0.78 -6.41 -11.20
CA SER A 393 -1.86 -6.07 -10.27
C SER A 393 -2.18 -4.58 -10.24
N GLU A 394 -1.16 -3.72 -10.21
CA GLU A 394 -1.30 -2.25 -10.23
C GLU A 394 -1.95 -1.78 -11.53
N TYR A 395 -1.44 -2.28 -12.66
CA TYR A 395 -2.00 -1.96 -13.98
C TYR A 395 -3.48 -2.37 -14.10
N ILE A 396 -3.81 -3.61 -13.74
CA ILE A 396 -5.19 -4.13 -13.82
C ILE A 396 -6.13 -3.34 -12.91
N GLN A 397 -5.69 -2.95 -11.71
CA GLN A 397 -6.49 -2.16 -10.77
C GLN A 397 -6.80 -0.77 -11.33
N MET A 398 -5.81 -0.09 -11.90
CA MET A 398 -5.96 1.23 -12.52
C MET A 398 -6.75 1.17 -13.83
N ALA A 399 -6.42 0.26 -14.74
CA ALA A 399 -7.16 0.03 -15.98
C ALA A 399 -8.61 -0.39 -15.70
N GLY A 400 -8.81 -1.12 -14.61
CA GLY A 400 -10.11 -1.55 -14.11
C GLY A 400 -11.07 -0.41 -13.73
N ARG A 401 -10.60 0.82 -13.64
CA ARG A 401 -11.49 2.01 -13.48
C ARG A 401 -12.20 2.40 -14.76
N ALA A 402 -11.79 1.92 -15.93
CA ALA A 402 -12.50 2.16 -17.19
C ALA A 402 -13.76 1.30 -17.33
N GLY A 403 -14.84 1.85 -17.85
CA GLY A 403 -16.11 1.17 -18.10
C GLY A 403 -17.03 1.10 -16.89
N ARG A 404 -18.16 1.78 -16.97
CA ARG A 404 -19.20 1.86 -15.91
C ARG A 404 -20.27 0.81 -16.15
N ARG A 405 -20.46 -0.09 -15.18
CA ARG A 405 -21.49 -1.12 -15.24
C ARG A 405 -22.89 -0.48 -15.39
N GLY A 406 -23.69 -1.00 -16.33
CA GLY A 406 -25.03 -0.50 -16.61
C GLY A 406 -25.11 0.83 -17.38
N LYS A 407 -23.96 1.43 -17.72
CA LYS A 407 -23.89 2.69 -18.49
C LYS A 407 -23.04 2.58 -19.76
N ASP A 408 -22.03 1.74 -19.77
CA ASP A 408 -21.08 1.60 -20.87
C ASP A 408 -21.01 0.16 -21.36
N ASP A 409 -20.98 -0.06 -22.67
CA ASP A 409 -20.84 -1.38 -23.29
C ASP A 409 -19.37 -1.86 -23.24
N LYS A 410 -18.43 -0.92 -23.20
CA LYS A 410 -16.98 -1.16 -23.11
C LYS A 410 -16.27 -0.03 -22.37
N GLY A 411 -15.21 -0.36 -21.64
CA GLY A 411 -14.27 0.58 -21.07
C GLY A 411 -13.08 0.78 -22.01
N ILE A 412 -12.59 2.01 -22.10
CA ILE A 412 -11.46 2.37 -22.98
C ILE A 412 -10.25 2.70 -22.12
N VAL A 413 -9.11 2.07 -22.42
CA VAL A 413 -7.82 2.34 -21.79
C VAL A 413 -6.87 2.85 -22.86
N ILE A 414 -6.33 4.06 -22.68
CA ILE A 414 -5.49 4.72 -23.67
C ILE A 414 -4.07 4.89 -23.12
N TYR A 415 -3.07 4.57 -23.93
CA TYR A 415 -1.68 4.89 -23.65
C TYR A 415 -1.25 6.14 -24.39
N LEU A 416 -0.91 7.18 -23.64
CA LEU A 416 -0.41 8.48 -24.11
C LEU A 416 0.97 8.74 -23.46
N PRO A 417 2.06 8.20 -23.97
CA PRO A 417 3.36 8.28 -23.29
C PRO A 417 3.94 9.70 -23.27
N ILE A 418 4.45 10.10 -22.08
CA ILE A 418 5.26 11.32 -21.90
C ILE A 418 6.70 11.07 -22.35
N HIS A 419 7.21 9.89 -22.00
CA HIS A 419 8.56 9.43 -22.29
C HIS A 419 8.55 8.33 -23.36
N GLU A 420 9.69 7.70 -23.56
CA GLU A 420 9.80 6.55 -24.48
C GLU A 420 8.84 5.43 -24.07
N PRO A 421 8.07 4.88 -25.02
CA PRO A 421 7.18 3.76 -24.74
C PRO A 421 7.97 2.49 -24.40
N GLU A 422 7.41 1.67 -23.52
CA GLU A 422 7.98 0.38 -23.14
C GLU A 422 7.98 -0.61 -24.32
N THR A 423 8.89 -1.59 -24.27
CA THR A 423 8.96 -2.63 -25.30
C THR A 423 7.71 -3.51 -25.30
N PRO A 424 7.34 -4.13 -26.44
CA PRO A 424 6.15 -4.98 -26.52
C PRO A 424 6.12 -6.14 -25.52
N ASP A 425 7.28 -6.74 -25.22
CA ASP A 425 7.38 -7.84 -24.26
C ASP A 425 7.07 -7.38 -22.84
N VAL A 426 7.63 -6.23 -22.44
CA VAL A 426 7.37 -5.62 -21.12
C VAL A 426 5.90 -5.23 -20.96
N VAL A 427 5.29 -4.64 -21.98
CA VAL A 427 3.87 -4.23 -21.92
C VAL A 427 2.96 -5.46 -21.90
N LYS A 428 3.28 -6.49 -22.67
CA LYS A 428 2.55 -7.75 -22.65
C LYS A 428 2.61 -8.38 -21.26
N GLU A 429 3.80 -8.49 -20.67
CA GLU A 429 3.99 -9.03 -19.31
C GLU A 429 3.20 -8.21 -18.28
N MET A 430 3.28 -6.88 -18.31
CA MET A 430 2.52 -5.99 -17.43
C MET A 430 1.00 -6.19 -17.58
N MET A 431 0.48 -6.37 -18.79
CA MET A 431 -0.98 -6.49 -19.05
C MET A 431 -1.52 -7.89 -18.79
N THR A 432 -0.73 -8.94 -19.04
CA THR A 432 -1.18 -10.34 -19.06
C THR A 432 -0.38 -11.27 -18.14
N GLY A 433 0.59 -10.74 -17.40
CA GLY A 433 1.45 -11.49 -16.49
C GLY A 433 0.73 -12.08 -15.29
N LYS A 434 1.46 -12.81 -14.46
CA LYS A 434 0.94 -13.39 -13.22
C LYS A 434 0.48 -12.29 -12.26
N ARG A 435 -0.63 -12.54 -11.60
CA ARG A 435 -1.17 -11.68 -10.54
C ARG A 435 -0.43 -11.93 -9.23
N ALA A 436 -0.66 -11.09 -8.23
CA ALA A 436 -0.10 -11.30 -6.91
C ALA A 436 -0.75 -12.52 -6.24
N THR A 437 0.07 -13.42 -5.71
CA THR A 437 -0.35 -14.44 -4.75
C THR A 437 -0.64 -13.80 -3.41
N VAL A 438 -1.35 -14.50 -2.52
CA VAL A 438 -1.45 -14.05 -1.12
C VAL A 438 -0.15 -14.41 -0.42
N GLU A 439 0.57 -13.39 0.03
CA GLU A 439 1.80 -13.55 0.81
C GLU A 439 1.62 -12.87 2.17
N SER A 440 1.94 -13.59 3.23
CA SER A 440 1.88 -13.03 4.57
C SER A 440 2.91 -11.90 4.73
N GLN A 441 2.46 -10.79 5.30
CA GLN A 441 3.31 -9.66 5.71
C GLN A 441 3.39 -9.57 7.24
N MET A 442 3.19 -10.68 7.94
CA MET A 442 3.16 -10.72 9.40
C MET A 442 4.47 -10.20 10.00
N LYS A 443 4.36 -9.32 10.99
CA LYS A 443 5.47 -8.76 11.73
C LYS A 443 5.22 -8.96 13.22
N PHE A 444 6.18 -9.55 13.91
CA PHE A 444 6.12 -9.74 15.35
C PHE A 444 6.99 -8.69 16.06
N ASP A 445 6.60 -7.42 15.92
CA ASP A 445 7.27 -6.27 16.52
C ASP A 445 6.94 -6.10 18.02
N TYR A 446 7.41 -5.03 18.64
CA TYR A 446 7.13 -4.73 20.04
C TYR A 446 5.65 -4.51 20.32
N SER A 447 4.93 -3.86 19.38
CA SER A 447 3.49 -3.63 19.49
C SER A 447 2.74 -4.95 19.56
N TYR A 448 3.09 -5.91 18.69
CA TYR A 448 2.55 -7.26 18.70
C TYR A 448 2.82 -7.96 20.04
N VAL A 449 4.08 -7.99 20.51
CA VAL A 449 4.45 -8.70 21.75
C VAL A 449 3.70 -8.14 22.95
N LEU A 450 3.61 -6.80 23.07
CA LEU A 450 2.88 -6.14 24.12
C LEU A 450 1.37 -6.44 24.07
N ALA A 451 0.77 -6.36 22.89
CA ALA A 451 -0.65 -6.64 22.67
C ALA A 451 -0.99 -8.11 22.97
N SER A 452 -0.14 -9.04 22.52
CA SER A 452 -0.27 -10.48 22.78
C SER A 452 -0.24 -10.77 24.29
N LEU A 453 0.75 -10.25 25.00
CA LEU A 453 0.86 -10.44 26.45
C LEU A 453 -0.26 -9.74 27.24
N GLY A 454 -0.64 -8.54 26.84
CA GLY A 454 -1.73 -7.79 27.49
C GLY A 454 -3.10 -8.45 27.32
N SER A 455 -3.36 -9.05 26.16
CA SER A 455 -4.61 -9.76 25.87
C SER A 455 -4.60 -11.23 26.33
N GLY A 456 -3.42 -11.79 26.62
CA GLY A 456 -3.24 -13.23 26.82
C GLY A 456 -3.48 -14.08 25.56
N LYS A 457 -3.50 -13.46 24.37
CA LYS A 457 -3.76 -14.10 23.08
C LYS A 457 -2.45 -14.26 22.30
N THR A 458 -2.05 -15.49 22.06
CA THR A 458 -0.91 -15.82 21.19
C THR A 458 -1.44 -16.31 19.86
N ILE A 459 -1.00 -15.72 18.77
CA ILE A 459 -1.50 -16.02 17.43
C ILE A 459 -0.42 -16.58 16.48
N GLU A 460 0.81 -16.67 16.93
CA GLU A 460 1.97 -17.03 16.10
C GLU A 460 1.74 -18.31 15.30
N ASN A 461 1.26 -19.37 15.97
CA ASN A 461 1.05 -20.68 15.35
C ASN A 461 -0.14 -20.71 14.38
N ASP A 462 -1.08 -19.79 14.52
CA ASP A 462 -2.32 -19.74 13.74
C ASP A 462 -2.21 -18.82 12.52
N THR A 463 -1.09 -18.10 12.38
CA THR A 463 -0.88 -17.18 11.28
C THR A 463 -0.70 -17.90 9.94
N TYR A 464 -1.10 -17.23 8.86
CA TYR A 464 -0.82 -17.67 7.49
C TYR A 464 0.68 -17.70 7.21
N TRP A 465 1.42 -16.76 7.81
CA TRP A 465 2.88 -16.74 7.81
C TRP A 465 3.47 -18.09 8.29
N MET A 466 3.02 -18.56 9.45
CA MET A 466 3.50 -19.84 10.01
C MET A 466 3.15 -21.01 9.11
N ARG A 467 1.93 -21.03 8.55
CA ARG A 467 1.51 -22.08 7.61
C ARG A 467 2.36 -22.12 6.36
N GLN A 468 2.63 -20.95 5.74
CA GLN A 468 3.50 -20.85 4.56
C GLN A 468 4.92 -21.32 4.88
N ASN A 469 5.50 -20.83 5.98
CA ASN A 469 6.87 -21.19 6.37
C ASN A 469 7.00 -22.68 6.74
N ASN A 470 6.03 -23.26 7.44
CA ASN A 470 6.07 -24.69 7.76
C ASN A 470 6.03 -25.54 6.48
N GLN A 471 5.23 -25.18 5.48
CA GLN A 471 5.21 -25.86 4.18
C GLN A 471 6.55 -25.70 3.45
N GLU A 472 7.13 -24.52 3.42
CA GLU A 472 8.45 -24.27 2.83
C GLU A 472 9.55 -25.04 3.57
N VAL A 473 9.54 -25.04 4.89
CA VAL A 473 10.50 -25.79 5.72
C VAL A 473 10.44 -27.28 5.40
N GLU A 474 9.26 -27.88 5.28
CA GLU A 474 9.13 -29.30 4.91
C GLU A 474 9.61 -29.55 3.48
N GLN A 475 9.25 -28.70 2.53
CA GLN A 475 9.75 -28.81 1.15
C GLN A 475 11.28 -28.69 1.09
N TYR A 476 11.88 -27.75 1.80
CA TYR A 476 13.33 -27.59 1.86
C TYR A 476 14.02 -28.76 2.56
N LYS A 477 13.42 -29.34 3.60
CA LYS A 477 13.94 -30.55 4.25
C LYS A 477 13.94 -31.75 3.29
N ASP A 478 12.86 -31.94 2.53
CA ASP A 478 12.73 -33.01 1.55
C ASP A 478 13.72 -32.82 0.39
N GLU A 479 13.85 -31.60 -0.12
CA GLU A 479 14.83 -31.25 -1.15
C GLU A 479 16.26 -31.51 -0.64
N LEU A 480 16.56 -31.05 0.57
CA LEU A 480 17.87 -31.24 1.20
C LEU A 480 18.20 -32.74 1.39
N ALA A 481 17.22 -33.51 1.83
CA ALA A 481 17.37 -34.96 1.94
C ALA A 481 17.61 -35.63 0.58
N THR A 482 16.99 -35.13 -0.47
CA THR A 482 17.20 -35.59 -1.84
C THR A 482 18.59 -35.24 -2.34
N ILE A 483 19.02 -33.97 -2.13
CA ILE A 483 20.36 -33.51 -2.48
C ILE A 483 21.43 -34.32 -1.74
N LYS A 484 21.26 -34.55 -0.43
CA LYS A 484 22.21 -35.34 0.36
C LYS A 484 22.32 -36.79 -0.17
N ARG A 485 21.18 -37.42 -0.49
CA ARG A 485 21.20 -38.75 -1.11
C ARG A 485 21.94 -38.75 -2.45
N GLU A 486 21.75 -37.73 -3.31
CA GLU A 486 22.45 -37.63 -4.58
C GLU A 486 23.96 -37.39 -4.38
N LEU A 487 24.35 -36.53 -3.43
CA LEU A 487 25.74 -36.31 -3.05
C LEU A 487 26.43 -37.57 -2.52
N ASP A 488 25.70 -38.44 -1.83
CA ASP A 488 26.23 -39.72 -1.32
C ASP A 488 26.43 -40.79 -2.42
N THR A 489 25.85 -40.58 -3.62
CA THR A 489 26.11 -41.46 -4.77
C THR A 489 27.51 -41.32 -5.35
N PHE A 490 28.16 -40.18 -5.11
CA PHE A 490 29.53 -39.95 -5.59
C PHE A 490 30.54 -40.75 -4.78
N THR A 491 31.30 -41.62 -5.44
CA THR A 491 32.35 -42.44 -4.81
C THR A 491 33.51 -41.57 -4.32
N MET A 492 34.29 -42.07 -3.35
CA MET A 492 35.49 -41.36 -2.84
C MET A 492 36.46 -41.02 -3.95
N LYS A 493 36.69 -41.93 -4.89
CA LYS A 493 37.58 -41.75 -6.05
C LYS A 493 37.07 -40.63 -6.98
N GLU A 494 35.74 -40.53 -7.19
CA GLU A 494 35.16 -39.42 -7.96
C GLU A 494 35.33 -38.10 -7.24
N LYS A 495 35.11 -38.05 -5.93
CA LYS A 495 35.31 -36.83 -5.12
C LYS A 495 36.77 -36.35 -5.13
N GLU A 496 37.75 -37.26 -5.13
CA GLU A 496 39.16 -36.94 -5.30
C GLU A 496 39.44 -36.30 -6.66
N HIS A 497 38.91 -36.87 -7.77
CA HIS A 497 39.06 -36.28 -9.10
C HIS A 497 38.29 -34.94 -9.24
N MET A 498 37.13 -34.78 -8.59
CA MET A 498 36.39 -33.50 -8.56
C MET A 498 37.19 -32.40 -7.86
N TYR A 499 37.93 -32.74 -6.80
CA TYR A 499 38.78 -31.80 -6.12
C TYR A 499 39.90 -31.24 -7.03
N GLU A 500 40.39 -32.01 -8.00
CA GLU A 500 41.33 -31.52 -9.00
C GLU A 500 40.73 -30.42 -9.90
N PHE A 501 39.43 -30.52 -10.27
CA PHE A 501 38.74 -29.45 -10.98
C PHE A 501 38.59 -28.18 -10.12
N THR A 502 38.30 -28.32 -8.85
CA THR A 502 38.22 -27.20 -7.91
C THR A 502 39.57 -26.49 -7.78
N GLN A 503 40.67 -27.26 -7.67
CA GLN A 503 42.04 -26.69 -7.67
C GLN A 503 42.34 -25.94 -8.99
N ARG A 504 41.93 -26.49 -10.14
CA ARG A 504 42.08 -25.83 -11.42
C ARG A 504 41.32 -24.52 -11.46
N ALA A 505 40.08 -24.49 -10.95
CA ALA A 505 39.28 -23.26 -10.87
C ALA A 505 39.93 -22.20 -9.96
N GLN A 506 40.47 -22.59 -8.84
CA GLN A 506 41.24 -21.69 -7.97
C GLN A 506 42.52 -21.12 -8.64
N LEU A 507 43.23 -21.91 -9.42
CA LEU A 507 44.33 -21.42 -10.23
C LEU A 507 43.85 -20.40 -11.26
N GLN A 508 42.69 -20.62 -11.88
CA GLN A 508 42.11 -19.70 -12.86
C GLN A 508 41.69 -18.36 -12.23
N GLU A 509 41.25 -18.38 -10.99
CA GLU A 509 40.93 -17.18 -10.21
C GLU A 509 42.19 -16.39 -9.82
N GLN A 510 43.27 -17.06 -9.45
CA GLN A 510 44.55 -16.43 -9.18
C GLN A 510 45.10 -15.63 -10.36
N ILE A 511 44.77 -16.00 -11.60
CA ILE A 511 45.12 -15.22 -12.79
C ILE A 511 44.46 -13.85 -12.79
N ARG A 512 43.27 -13.71 -12.25
CA ARG A 512 42.52 -12.43 -12.25
C ARG A 512 43.24 -11.37 -11.41
N TYR A 513 43.84 -11.78 -10.30
CA TYR A 513 44.42 -10.86 -9.31
C TYR A 513 45.97 -10.83 -9.22
N GLY A 514 46.65 -11.68 -10.01
CA GLY A 514 48.15 -11.82 -9.96
C GLY A 514 48.90 -10.80 -10.80
N THR A 515 50.21 -10.65 -10.49
CA THR A 515 51.18 -9.89 -11.30
C THR A 515 51.50 -10.61 -12.63
N ALA A 516 52.09 -9.91 -13.61
CA ALA A 516 52.37 -10.49 -14.92
C ALA A 516 53.27 -11.76 -14.86
N GLU A 517 54.22 -11.81 -13.95
CA GLU A 517 55.08 -12.99 -13.76
C GLU A 517 54.31 -14.15 -13.10
N SER A 518 53.51 -13.88 -12.04
CA SER A 518 52.71 -14.89 -11.39
C SER A 518 51.64 -15.47 -12.32
N LYS A 519 51.04 -14.66 -13.18
CA LYS A 519 50.08 -15.10 -14.18
C LYS A 519 50.66 -16.10 -15.15
N LYS A 520 51.92 -15.90 -15.60
CA LYS A 520 52.61 -16.79 -16.54
C LYS A 520 52.85 -18.17 -15.93
N VAL A 521 53.28 -18.20 -14.64
CA VAL A 521 53.51 -19.46 -13.91
C VAL A 521 52.19 -20.22 -13.68
N VAL A 522 51.14 -19.52 -13.30
CA VAL A 522 49.83 -20.12 -13.05
C VAL A 522 49.26 -20.65 -14.39
N GLN A 523 49.40 -19.91 -15.51
CA GLN A 523 48.97 -20.34 -16.83
C GLN A 523 49.68 -21.63 -17.27
N GLN A 524 50.96 -21.78 -17.00
CA GLN A 524 51.70 -23.01 -17.26
C GLN A 524 51.16 -24.20 -16.45
N LYS A 525 50.81 -24.00 -15.19
CA LYS A 525 50.19 -25.03 -14.33
C LYS A 525 48.83 -25.46 -14.90
N ILE A 526 47.99 -24.50 -15.31
CA ILE A 526 46.71 -24.79 -15.93
C ILE A 526 46.87 -25.57 -17.22
N SER A 527 47.77 -25.13 -18.13
CA SER A 527 48.03 -25.81 -19.40
C SER A 527 48.52 -27.24 -19.19
N LYS A 528 49.39 -27.46 -18.19
CA LYS A 528 49.87 -28.83 -17.83
C LYS A 528 48.68 -29.70 -17.30
N TRP A 529 47.81 -29.13 -16.51
CA TRP A 529 46.63 -29.81 -15.98
C TRP A 529 45.68 -30.15 -17.13
N ASP A 530 45.33 -29.19 -18.00
CA ASP A 530 44.43 -29.36 -19.12
C ASP A 530 44.93 -30.48 -20.07
N ASN A 531 46.25 -30.56 -20.36
CA ASN A 531 46.83 -31.57 -21.17
C ASN A 531 46.81 -32.99 -20.58
N SER A 532 46.82 -33.09 -19.23
CA SER A 532 46.77 -34.38 -18.56
C SER A 532 45.34 -34.92 -18.31
N HIS A 533 44.33 -34.07 -18.50
CA HIS A 533 42.92 -34.35 -18.17
C HIS A 533 42.05 -34.32 -19.44
N VAL A 534 42.45 -35.07 -20.47
CA VAL A 534 41.77 -35.15 -21.78
C VAL A 534 41.14 -36.55 -21.96
N GLY A 535 39.96 -36.56 -22.57
CA GLY A 535 39.31 -37.81 -23.00
C GLY A 535 37.94 -38.05 -22.34
N PRO A 536 37.16 -39.02 -22.83
CA PRO A 536 35.76 -39.24 -22.43
C PRO A 536 35.55 -39.42 -20.94
N TYR A 537 36.54 -39.98 -20.25
CA TYR A 537 36.48 -40.12 -18.80
C TYR A 537 36.47 -38.76 -18.08
N TRP A 538 37.40 -37.88 -18.48
CA TRP A 538 37.52 -36.56 -17.86
C TRP A 538 36.35 -35.62 -18.24
N ASP A 539 35.81 -35.78 -19.45
CA ASP A 539 34.57 -35.07 -19.86
C ASP A 539 33.37 -35.51 -18.99
N SER A 540 33.26 -36.78 -18.66
CA SER A 540 32.26 -37.30 -17.76
C SER A 540 32.49 -36.80 -16.32
N MET A 541 33.73 -36.78 -15.84
CA MET A 541 34.09 -36.27 -14.51
C MET A 541 33.82 -34.77 -14.38
N LYS A 542 34.06 -34.00 -15.44
CA LYS A 542 33.73 -32.56 -15.47
C LYS A 542 32.21 -32.34 -15.29
N LYS A 543 31.37 -33.07 -16.00
CA LYS A 543 29.91 -32.99 -15.83
C LYS A 543 29.48 -33.37 -14.42
N LYS A 544 30.08 -34.41 -13.83
CA LYS A 544 29.81 -34.82 -12.46
C LYS A 544 30.27 -33.76 -11.46
N HIS A 545 31.43 -33.14 -11.69
CA HIS A 545 31.90 -32.02 -10.85
C HIS A 545 30.95 -30.82 -10.93
N GLU A 546 30.54 -30.40 -12.11
CA GLU A 546 29.56 -29.30 -12.28
C GLU A 546 28.25 -29.62 -11.56
N ARG A 547 27.76 -30.85 -11.66
CA ARG A 547 26.55 -31.28 -10.92
C ARG A 547 26.75 -31.27 -9.42
N HIS A 548 27.88 -31.76 -8.93
CA HIS A 548 28.24 -31.75 -7.51
C HIS A 548 28.29 -30.33 -6.95
N GLU A 549 28.96 -29.39 -7.64
CA GLU A 549 29.02 -27.98 -7.25
C GLU A 549 27.64 -27.33 -7.19
N GLN A 550 26.78 -27.62 -8.17
CA GLN A 550 25.37 -27.16 -8.16
C GLN A 550 24.61 -27.67 -6.94
N LEU A 551 24.76 -28.95 -6.60
CA LEU A 551 24.11 -29.57 -5.45
C LEU A 551 24.62 -28.97 -4.12
N VAL A 552 25.94 -28.79 -3.97
CA VAL A 552 26.54 -28.19 -2.80
C VAL A 552 26.08 -26.72 -2.62
N ALA A 553 26.10 -25.94 -3.70
CA ALA A 553 25.64 -24.55 -3.67
C ALA A 553 24.14 -24.47 -3.31
N ARG A 554 23.32 -25.37 -3.87
CA ARG A 554 21.89 -25.45 -3.56
C ARG A 554 21.63 -25.88 -2.12
N SER A 555 22.37 -26.88 -1.61
CA SER A 555 22.31 -27.33 -0.21
C SER A 555 22.61 -26.18 0.74
N HIS A 556 23.71 -25.47 0.50
CA HIS A 556 24.10 -24.33 1.34
C HIS A 556 23.03 -23.22 1.33
N LYS A 557 22.47 -22.91 0.15
CA LYS A 557 21.39 -21.93 0.04
C LYS A 557 20.16 -22.34 0.84
N ILE A 558 19.76 -23.60 0.77
CA ILE A 558 18.63 -24.14 1.54
C ILE A 558 18.91 -24.07 3.04
N GLU A 559 20.10 -24.51 3.49
CA GLU A 559 20.50 -24.46 4.90
C GLU A 559 20.47 -23.03 5.44
N THR A 560 21.00 -22.06 4.69
CA THR A 560 20.96 -20.64 5.06
C THR A 560 19.51 -20.13 5.15
N THR A 561 18.64 -20.55 4.23
CA THR A 561 17.22 -20.17 4.26
C THR A 561 16.51 -20.77 5.47
N LEU A 562 16.73 -22.05 5.76
CA LEU A 562 16.15 -22.72 6.93
C LEU A 562 16.61 -22.08 8.25
N ASP A 563 17.85 -21.64 8.34
CA ASP A 563 18.36 -20.93 9.51
C ASP A 563 17.75 -19.54 9.64
N SER A 564 17.52 -18.85 8.53
CA SER A 564 16.83 -17.55 8.53
C SER A 564 15.38 -17.68 9.02
N LEU A 565 14.65 -18.72 8.61
CA LEU A 565 13.29 -18.98 9.07
C LEU A 565 13.22 -19.31 10.57
N LYS A 566 14.22 -20.02 11.10
CA LYS A 566 14.33 -20.28 12.56
C LYS A 566 14.65 -18.99 13.34
N LEU A 567 15.48 -18.10 12.78
CA LEU A 567 15.82 -16.83 13.40
C LEU A 567 14.59 -15.97 13.64
N PHE A 568 13.60 -15.98 12.75
CA PHE A 568 12.41 -15.16 12.87
C PHE A 568 11.54 -15.47 14.12
N LEU A 569 11.38 -16.77 14.46
CA LEU A 569 10.74 -17.15 15.74
C LEU A 569 11.57 -16.74 16.94
N LYS A 570 12.90 -16.80 16.79
CA LYS A 570 13.84 -16.35 17.82
C LYS A 570 13.73 -14.84 18.06
N ASP A 571 13.32 -14.07 17.07
CA ASP A 571 13.12 -12.63 17.20
C ASP A 571 12.03 -12.28 18.22
N ILE A 572 10.96 -13.05 18.32
CA ILE A 572 9.90 -12.87 19.32
C ILE A 572 10.49 -13.08 20.73
N GLU A 573 11.26 -14.16 20.91
CA GLU A 573 11.88 -14.46 22.20
C GLU A 573 12.94 -13.40 22.58
N LEU A 574 13.69 -12.90 21.62
CA LEU A 574 14.66 -11.83 21.86
C LEU A 574 13.98 -10.51 22.24
N ARG A 575 12.85 -10.18 21.63
CA ARG A 575 12.03 -9.02 22.02
C ARG A 575 11.44 -9.19 23.41
N LYS A 576 10.91 -10.37 23.75
CA LYS A 576 10.41 -10.66 25.09
C LYS A 576 11.53 -10.50 26.13
N LEU A 577 12.72 -11.06 25.85
CA LEU A 577 13.88 -10.93 26.74
C LEU A 577 14.31 -9.47 26.92
N PHE A 578 14.30 -8.67 25.84
CA PHE A 578 14.58 -7.24 25.94
C PHE A 578 13.53 -6.53 26.82
N LEU A 579 12.24 -6.77 26.59
CA LEU A 579 11.15 -6.19 27.36
C LEU A 579 11.23 -6.59 28.85
N GLU A 580 11.61 -7.83 29.14
CA GLU A 580 11.82 -8.30 30.51
C GLU A 580 12.99 -7.56 31.18
N LYS A 581 14.14 -7.44 30.50
CA LYS A 581 15.30 -6.69 31.00
C LYS A 581 15.00 -5.21 31.22
N GLN A 582 14.12 -4.61 30.41
CA GLN A 582 13.72 -3.21 30.55
C GLN A 582 12.53 -3.01 31.49
N GLY A 583 12.03 -4.09 32.14
CA GLY A 583 10.97 -4.04 33.13
C GLY A 583 9.56 -3.84 32.57
N TYR A 584 9.31 -4.19 31.32
CA TYR A 584 7.96 -4.18 30.72
C TYR A 584 7.21 -5.48 30.97
N ILE A 585 7.93 -6.57 31.17
CA ILE A 585 7.41 -7.92 31.38
C ILE A 585 7.99 -8.48 32.69
N GLU A 586 7.15 -9.18 33.46
CA GLU A 586 7.52 -9.95 34.62
C GLU A 586 6.63 -11.19 34.70
N ASN A 587 7.22 -12.37 34.93
CA ASN A 587 6.49 -13.64 35.06
C ASN A 587 5.51 -13.92 33.87
N ASN A 588 5.95 -13.65 32.63
CA ASN A 588 5.15 -13.75 31.40
C ASN A 588 3.90 -12.86 31.35
N GLY A 589 3.82 -11.84 32.19
CA GLY A 589 2.75 -10.84 32.17
C GLY A 589 3.30 -9.43 32.00
N LEU A 590 2.43 -8.48 31.64
CA LEU A 590 2.80 -7.07 31.57
C LEU A 590 2.94 -6.48 32.97
N THR A 591 4.01 -5.76 33.22
CA THR A 591 4.14 -4.85 34.37
C THR A 591 3.29 -3.60 34.16
N GLN A 592 3.18 -2.72 35.16
CA GLN A 592 2.54 -1.40 34.97
C GLN A 592 3.15 -0.63 33.80
N LYS A 593 4.46 -0.69 33.64
CA LYS A 593 5.19 -0.07 32.52
C LYS A 593 4.84 -0.73 31.17
N GLY A 594 4.68 -2.05 31.15
CA GLY A 594 4.24 -2.80 29.98
C GLY A 594 2.80 -2.46 29.57
N ILE A 595 1.91 -2.25 30.55
CA ILE A 595 0.53 -1.81 30.31
C ILE A 595 0.51 -0.43 29.65
N LEU A 596 1.32 0.52 30.12
CA LEU A 596 1.42 1.84 29.49
C LEU A 596 1.87 1.72 28.03
N ALA A 597 2.88 0.92 27.76
CA ALA A 597 3.40 0.71 26.41
C ALA A 597 2.38 0.03 25.48
N SER A 598 1.54 -0.88 26.00
CA SER A 598 0.51 -1.55 25.19
C SER A 598 -0.62 -0.64 24.75
N GLU A 599 -0.77 0.56 25.32
CA GLU A 599 -1.76 1.57 24.92
C GLU A 599 -1.23 2.52 23.83
N VAL A 600 0.04 2.39 23.42
CA VAL A 600 0.68 3.21 22.39
C VAL A 600 0.61 2.51 21.04
N HIS A 601 0.01 3.16 20.04
CA HIS A 601 -0.23 2.58 18.69
C HIS A 601 0.28 3.46 17.54
N GLU A 602 0.35 4.78 17.75
CA GLU A 602 0.77 5.76 16.71
C GLU A 602 2.26 6.14 16.85
N ALA A 603 2.79 6.13 18.08
CA ALA A 603 4.20 6.34 18.36
C ALA A 603 4.93 5.02 18.63
N HIS A 604 6.27 5.07 18.73
CA HIS A 604 7.05 3.90 19.15
C HIS A 604 6.74 3.56 20.64
N PRO A 605 6.15 2.39 20.95
CA PRO A 605 5.57 2.12 22.25
C PRO A 605 6.59 2.18 23.39
N ILE A 606 7.78 1.67 23.16
CA ILE A 606 8.83 1.65 24.18
C ILE A 606 9.38 3.06 24.42
N LEU A 607 9.72 3.80 23.32
CA LEU A 607 10.29 5.14 23.47
C LEU A 607 9.34 6.12 24.14
N LEU A 608 8.08 6.15 23.72
CA LEU A 608 7.08 7.06 24.32
C LEU A 608 6.91 6.76 25.82
N THR A 609 6.84 5.49 26.17
CA THR A 609 6.73 5.05 27.57
C THR A 609 7.98 5.40 28.38
N GLU A 610 9.18 5.24 27.82
CA GLU A 610 10.44 5.63 28.47
C GLU A 610 10.50 7.14 28.72
N VAL A 611 10.14 7.95 27.72
CA VAL A 611 10.08 9.42 27.85
C VAL A 611 9.16 9.83 29.01
N TYR A 612 8.01 9.16 29.14
CA TYR A 612 7.05 9.42 30.19
C TYR A 612 7.56 8.96 31.57
N THR A 613 7.95 7.69 31.69
CA THR A 613 8.34 7.07 32.96
C THR A 613 9.65 7.64 33.55
N LYS A 614 10.58 8.06 32.68
CA LYS A 614 11.80 8.78 33.09
C LYS A 614 11.55 10.26 33.36
N LYS A 615 10.32 10.74 33.24
CA LYS A 615 9.92 12.13 33.49
C LYS A 615 10.72 13.16 32.70
N LEU A 616 11.10 12.83 31.44
CA LEU A 616 11.96 13.70 30.64
C LEU A 616 11.27 15.01 30.23
N LEU A 617 9.95 15.06 30.22
CA LEU A 617 9.15 16.22 29.82
C LEU A 617 8.27 16.79 30.94
N GLN A 618 8.43 16.33 32.19
CA GLN A 618 7.53 16.70 33.30
C GLN A 618 7.53 18.22 33.59
N THR A 619 8.70 18.85 33.48
CA THR A 619 8.88 20.29 33.78
C THR A 619 8.61 21.19 32.57
N ASN A 620 8.41 20.63 31.38
CA ASN A 620 8.22 21.39 30.16
C ASN A 620 6.82 21.98 30.09
N GLU A 621 6.69 23.12 29.42
CA GLU A 621 5.41 23.70 29.03
C GLU A 621 4.71 22.82 27.97
N SER A 622 3.37 22.90 27.90
CA SER A 622 2.58 22.05 26.99
C SER A 622 3.00 22.11 25.53
N ASN A 623 3.29 23.31 25.02
CA ASN A 623 3.74 23.47 23.62
C ASN A 623 5.10 22.78 23.38
N GLU A 624 6.02 22.85 24.36
CA GLU A 624 7.32 22.20 24.27
C GLU A 624 7.19 20.67 24.31
N ILE A 625 6.28 20.14 25.14
CA ILE A 625 5.96 18.70 25.15
C ILE A 625 5.51 18.27 23.75
N VAL A 626 4.60 19.01 23.12
CA VAL A 626 4.07 18.66 21.80
C VAL A 626 5.14 18.74 20.70
N LYS A 627 6.03 19.74 20.76
CA LYS A 627 7.19 19.83 19.86
C LYS A 627 8.09 18.58 19.98
N VAL A 628 8.34 18.13 21.19
CA VAL A 628 9.14 16.92 21.42
C VAL A 628 8.38 15.67 20.95
N LEU A 629 7.08 15.58 21.18
CA LEU A 629 6.26 14.47 20.67
C LEU A 629 6.20 14.43 19.14
N SER A 630 6.39 15.55 18.44
CA SER A 630 6.46 15.57 16.99
C SER A 630 7.67 14.81 16.42
N CYS A 631 8.67 14.53 17.24
CA CYS A 631 9.81 13.69 16.83
C CYS A 631 9.41 12.23 16.51
N PHE A 632 8.21 11.78 16.91
CA PHE A 632 7.65 10.48 16.53
C PHE A 632 6.95 10.48 15.16
N LEU A 633 6.84 11.62 14.49
CA LEU A 633 6.32 11.69 13.13
C LEU A 633 7.38 11.23 12.13
N GLU A 634 6.99 10.42 11.16
CA GLU A 634 7.89 9.90 10.14
C GLU A 634 8.40 11.01 9.21
N HIS A 635 9.68 10.96 8.89
CA HIS A 635 10.32 11.78 7.86
C HIS A 635 11.60 11.08 7.37
N ASP A 636 12.01 11.37 6.12
CA ASP A 636 13.20 10.75 5.51
C ASP A 636 14.52 11.24 6.15
N GLU A 637 14.53 12.41 6.78
CA GLU A 637 15.67 12.92 7.51
C GLU A 637 15.72 12.35 8.92
N THR A 638 16.78 11.60 9.22
CA THR A 638 16.95 10.85 10.49
C THR A 638 18.04 11.40 11.40
N ASP A 639 18.78 12.42 10.98
CA ASP A 639 19.87 12.97 11.80
C ASP A 639 19.29 13.90 12.88
N THR A 640 19.24 13.40 14.12
CA THR A 640 18.55 14.08 15.20
C THR A 640 19.49 14.33 16.40
N LYS A 641 19.38 15.54 16.95
CA LYS A 641 20.04 15.96 18.19
C LYS A 641 19.12 15.93 19.40
N SER A 642 17.87 15.52 19.22
CA SER A 642 16.85 15.56 20.29
C SER A 642 17.19 14.60 21.43
N PRO A 643 16.77 14.88 22.68
CA PRO A 643 16.92 13.96 23.80
C PRO A 643 16.27 12.59 23.55
N ILE A 644 15.20 12.55 22.76
CA ILE A 644 14.52 11.29 22.38
C ILE A 644 15.39 10.45 21.45
N ALA A 645 16.08 11.08 20.50
CA ALA A 645 17.01 10.35 19.62
C ALA A 645 18.18 9.75 20.38
N GLN A 646 18.70 10.48 21.39
CA GLN A 646 19.75 9.95 22.27
C GLN A 646 19.23 8.75 23.07
N LEU A 647 18.02 8.84 23.61
CA LEU A 647 17.37 7.74 24.30
C LEU A 647 17.16 6.54 23.37
N GLY A 648 16.69 6.78 22.15
CA GLY A 648 16.52 5.75 21.12
C GLY A 648 17.81 5.00 20.82
N LYS A 649 18.92 5.71 20.63
CA LYS A 649 20.26 5.11 20.46
C LYS A 649 20.67 4.26 21.66
N GLN A 650 20.48 4.75 22.88
CA GLN A 650 20.78 3.99 24.09
C GLN A 650 19.96 2.69 24.19
N MET A 651 18.66 2.77 23.85
CA MET A 651 17.80 1.60 23.87
C MET A 651 18.17 0.60 22.77
N GLN A 652 18.53 1.07 21.57
CA GLN A 652 19.03 0.24 20.48
C GLN A 652 20.35 -0.47 20.82
N GLU A 653 21.25 0.19 21.56
CA GLU A 653 22.48 -0.45 22.05
C GLU A 653 22.21 -1.60 23.03
N CYS A 654 21.13 -1.52 23.79
CA CYS A 654 20.69 -2.56 24.71
C CYS A 654 19.95 -3.71 24.01
N GLU A 655 19.54 -3.52 22.79
CA GLU A 655 18.76 -4.48 22.01
C GLU A 655 19.67 -5.43 21.24
N ILE A 656 19.35 -6.74 21.24
CA ILE A 656 20.13 -7.75 20.52
C ILE A 656 19.86 -7.66 19.01
N LEU A 657 18.61 -7.37 18.63
CA LEU A 657 18.15 -7.31 17.22
C LEU A 657 18.62 -6.05 16.51
N LYS A 658 18.98 -5.00 17.26
CA LYS A 658 19.38 -3.68 16.72
C LYS A 658 18.41 -3.15 15.67
N THR A 659 17.12 -3.21 15.99
CA THR A 659 16.08 -2.63 15.13
C THR A 659 16.20 -1.10 15.09
N ASP A 660 15.73 -0.49 14.00
CA ASP A 660 15.79 0.96 13.85
C ASP A 660 14.74 1.64 14.74
N TRP A 661 15.22 2.41 15.70
CA TRP A 661 14.40 3.23 16.59
C TRP A 661 14.34 4.66 16.02
N ILE A 662 13.59 4.80 14.93
CA ILE A 662 13.58 6.03 14.14
C ILE A 662 12.79 7.12 14.87
N VAL A 663 13.46 8.25 15.13
CA VAL A 663 12.87 9.52 15.52
C VAL A 663 13.54 10.63 14.71
N THR A 664 12.80 11.69 14.40
CA THR A 664 13.28 12.82 13.61
C THR A 664 12.95 14.13 14.30
N ASP A 665 13.75 15.17 14.12
CA ASP A 665 13.47 16.52 14.60
C ASP A 665 12.93 17.46 13.50
N TYR A 666 12.72 16.95 12.30
CA TYR A 666 12.17 17.70 11.18
C TYR A 666 10.90 18.51 11.52
N TRP A 667 9.98 17.89 12.26
CA TRP A 667 8.71 18.49 12.61
C TRP A 667 8.76 19.45 13.82
N TYR A 668 9.87 19.50 14.55
CA TYR A 668 9.98 20.18 15.83
C TYR A 668 9.71 21.69 15.70
N ASP A 669 10.41 22.37 14.78
CA ASP A 669 10.22 23.82 14.56
C ASP A 669 8.91 24.11 13.81
N VAL A 670 8.54 23.28 12.85
CA VAL A 670 7.26 23.35 12.11
C VAL A 670 6.06 23.36 13.05
N VAL A 671 6.05 22.41 14.02
CA VAL A 671 4.99 22.29 15.04
C VAL A 671 5.06 23.47 16.01
N GLY A 672 6.25 23.94 16.38
CA GLY A 672 6.42 25.14 17.21
C GLY A 672 5.73 26.36 16.60
N ASP A 673 6.06 26.70 15.36
CA ASP A 673 5.46 27.83 14.64
C ASP A 673 3.93 27.67 14.51
N TRP A 674 3.46 26.44 14.24
CA TRP A 674 2.03 26.17 14.17
C TRP A 674 1.31 26.43 15.51
N LEU A 675 1.87 25.96 16.63
CA LEU A 675 1.31 26.17 17.97
C LEU A 675 1.30 27.63 18.39
N GLU A 676 2.23 28.44 17.90
CA GLU A 676 2.29 29.88 18.10
C GLU A 676 1.31 30.70 17.23
N GLY A 677 0.59 30.01 16.33
CA GLY A 677 -0.46 30.64 15.54
C GLY A 677 -0.08 30.97 14.09
N ASN A 678 1.11 30.59 13.63
CA ASN A 678 1.52 30.77 12.24
C ASN A 678 0.68 29.89 11.30
N ASN A 679 -0.08 30.50 10.40
CA ASN A 679 -0.90 29.81 9.41
C ASN A 679 -0.18 29.57 8.07
N TYR A 680 1.05 30.08 7.92
CA TYR A 680 1.86 30.01 6.69
C TYR A 680 3.01 29.00 6.81
N VAL A 681 2.95 28.08 7.75
CA VAL A 681 4.01 27.06 7.99
C VAL A 681 4.29 26.22 6.75
N CYS A 682 3.27 25.89 5.96
CA CYS A 682 3.44 25.08 4.76
C CYS A 682 4.31 25.79 3.71
N GLU A 683 4.06 27.07 3.49
CA GLU A 683 4.82 27.92 2.57
C GLU A 683 6.23 28.18 3.10
N GLN A 684 6.36 28.45 4.41
CA GLN A 684 7.62 28.74 5.07
C GLN A 684 8.60 27.55 5.00
N TYR A 685 8.10 26.33 5.21
CA TYR A 685 8.94 25.12 5.24
C TYR A 685 8.85 24.30 3.95
N GLY A 686 8.11 24.75 2.92
CA GLY A 686 7.97 24.06 1.65
C GLY A 686 7.20 22.74 1.76
N ILE A 687 6.27 22.62 2.70
CA ILE A 687 5.51 21.40 2.99
C ILE A 687 4.18 21.42 2.22
N GLU A 688 3.84 20.31 1.54
CA GLU A 688 2.50 20.17 0.96
C GLU A 688 1.43 20.14 2.05
N HIS A 689 0.36 20.93 1.89
CA HIS A 689 -0.71 21.07 2.86
C HIS A 689 -1.33 19.72 3.28
N GLY A 690 -1.50 18.78 2.35
CA GLY A 690 -2.02 17.44 2.67
C GLY A 690 -1.08 16.59 3.54
N ASN A 691 0.23 16.77 3.36
CA ASN A 691 1.23 16.11 4.22
C ASN A 691 1.21 16.72 5.62
N PHE A 692 1.15 18.05 5.71
CA PHE A 692 1.05 18.77 6.98
C PHE A 692 -0.21 18.37 7.77
N VAL A 693 -1.38 18.36 7.13
CA VAL A 693 -2.63 17.94 7.80
C VAL A 693 -2.53 16.53 8.35
N ARG A 694 -1.96 15.58 7.57
CA ARG A 694 -1.76 14.20 8.06
C ARG A 694 -0.83 14.15 9.26
N ALA A 695 0.27 14.90 9.22
CA ALA A 695 1.22 14.98 10.32
C ALA A 695 0.56 15.55 11.59
N MET A 696 -0.21 16.63 11.48
CA MET A 696 -0.90 17.24 12.63
C MET A 696 -1.98 16.32 13.20
N LEU A 697 -2.74 15.60 12.37
CA LEU A 697 -3.73 14.64 12.84
C LEU A 697 -3.06 13.42 13.50
N LYS A 698 -1.94 12.92 12.97
CA LYS A 698 -1.15 11.86 13.61
C LYS A 698 -0.58 12.36 14.95
N LEU A 699 -0.05 13.59 15.00
CA LEU A 699 0.45 14.19 16.24
C LEU A 699 -0.66 14.34 17.31
N ALA A 700 -1.85 14.74 16.89
CA ALA A 700 -3.00 14.81 17.81
C ALA A 700 -3.33 13.43 18.41
N ASN A 701 -3.21 12.35 17.65
CA ASN A 701 -3.35 10.99 18.16
C ASN A 701 -2.23 10.64 19.15
N ILE A 702 -0.98 10.97 18.85
CA ILE A 702 0.16 10.75 19.76
C ILE A 702 -0.03 11.54 21.06
N VAL A 703 -0.54 12.76 21.00
CA VAL A 703 -0.89 13.57 22.19
C VAL A 703 -1.99 12.87 23.00
N ARG A 704 -3.00 12.29 22.37
CA ARG A 704 -4.01 11.48 23.08
C ARG A 704 -3.41 10.27 23.79
N GLU A 705 -2.47 9.58 23.13
CA GLU A 705 -1.74 8.46 23.75
C GLU A 705 -0.94 8.90 24.97
N TRP A 706 -0.27 10.06 24.88
CA TRP A 706 0.43 10.68 26.01
C TRP A 706 -0.52 10.96 27.18
N VAL A 707 -1.68 11.55 26.91
CA VAL A 707 -2.73 11.80 27.92
C VAL A 707 -3.33 10.51 28.47
N ASN A 708 -3.47 9.47 27.64
CA ASN A 708 -3.90 8.14 28.08
C ASN A 708 -2.92 7.54 29.09
N ILE A 709 -1.62 7.64 28.82
CA ILE A 709 -0.57 7.21 29.75
C ILE A 709 -0.68 7.99 31.07
N ALA A 710 -0.86 9.32 31.01
CA ALA A 710 -1.05 10.16 32.19
C ALA A 710 -2.29 9.74 32.97
N THR A 711 -3.38 9.42 32.31
CA THR A 711 -4.62 8.96 32.91
C THR A 711 -4.44 7.64 33.67
N LEU A 712 -3.76 6.67 33.05
CA LEU A 712 -3.45 5.39 33.68
C LEU A 712 -2.49 5.53 34.87
N GLN A 713 -1.66 6.57 34.88
CA GLN A 713 -0.78 6.92 36.01
C GLN A 713 -1.41 7.84 37.03
N GLN A 714 -2.68 8.27 36.82
CA GLN A 714 -3.40 9.25 37.65
C GLN A 714 -2.64 10.59 37.79
N ASP A 715 -1.87 10.96 36.73
CA ASP A 715 -1.09 12.20 36.70
C ASP A 715 -2.00 13.37 36.26
N THR A 716 -2.74 13.90 37.22
CA THR A 716 -3.71 14.99 36.99
C THR A 716 -3.04 16.27 36.54
N GLU A 717 -1.80 16.55 36.96
CA GLU A 717 -1.05 17.72 36.54
C GLU A 717 -0.75 17.67 35.05
N MET A 718 -0.28 16.51 34.55
CA MET A 718 0.00 16.33 33.13
C MET A 718 -1.29 16.39 32.29
N ILE A 719 -2.39 15.79 32.77
CA ILE A 719 -3.69 15.85 32.08
C ILE A 719 -4.18 17.29 31.95
N GLU A 720 -4.11 18.09 33.04
CA GLU A 720 -4.50 19.50 33.01
C GLU A 720 -3.57 20.30 32.10
N LYS A 721 -2.27 20.08 32.15
CA LYS A 721 -1.25 20.72 31.30
C LYS A 721 -1.51 20.50 29.81
N MET A 722 -1.94 19.31 29.41
CA MET A 722 -2.22 18.95 28.02
C MET A 722 -3.65 19.33 27.55
N ASN A 723 -4.48 19.85 28.46
CA ASN A 723 -5.83 20.25 28.09
C ASN A 723 -5.83 21.39 27.04
N GLY A 724 -6.68 21.25 26.03
CA GLY A 724 -6.79 22.25 24.94
C GLY A 724 -5.69 22.17 23.86
N ILE A 725 -4.70 21.29 23.99
CA ILE A 725 -3.64 21.14 22.99
C ILE A 725 -4.19 20.60 21.65
N GLU A 726 -5.13 19.66 21.70
CA GLU A 726 -5.73 19.12 20.49
C GLU A 726 -6.39 20.23 19.64
N GLN A 727 -7.08 21.17 20.27
CA GLN A 727 -7.69 22.32 19.57
C GLN A 727 -6.66 23.27 18.96
N LYS A 728 -5.44 23.35 19.54
CA LYS A 728 -4.34 24.12 18.94
C LYS A 728 -3.74 23.42 17.72
N LEU A 729 -3.66 22.09 17.73
CA LEU A 729 -3.17 21.30 16.62
C LEU A 729 -4.18 21.23 15.46
N VAL A 730 -5.45 20.98 15.81
CA VAL A 730 -6.56 20.79 14.88
C VAL A 730 -7.33 22.10 14.73
N ARG A 731 -6.74 23.06 14.01
CA ARG A 731 -7.29 24.40 13.74
C ARG A 731 -7.08 24.81 12.30
N GLY A 732 -7.69 25.93 11.88
CA GLY A 732 -7.53 26.50 10.55
C GLY A 732 -7.85 25.49 9.45
N PHE A 733 -6.90 25.23 8.57
CA PHE A 733 -7.07 24.28 7.47
C PHE A 733 -6.82 22.79 7.88
N VAL A 734 -6.38 22.54 9.12
CA VAL A 734 -6.30 21.17 9.66
C VAL A 734 -7.69 20.73 10.11
N ILE A 735 -8.45 20.16 9.18
CA ILE A 735 -9.87 19.82 9.37
C ILE A 735 -10.01 18.30 9.46
N PRO A 736 -10.44 17.74 10.61
CA PRO A 736 -10.62 16.32 10.80
C PRO A 736 -11.93 15.81 10.20
N ASN A 737 -12.93 16.68 10.00
CA ASN A 737 -14.26 16.33 9.56
C ASN A 737 -14.33 16.04 8.05
N SER A 738 -14.99 14.95 7.70
CA SER A 738 -15.29 14.61 6.30
C SER A 738 -16.58 15.30 5.83
N LEU A 739 -16.61 15.70 4.56
CA LEU A 739 -17.81 16.22 3.90
C LEU A 739 -18.90 15.12 3.78
N TYR A 740 -18.50 13.87 3.68
CA TYR A 740 -19.42 12.73 3.59
C TYR A 740 -20.26 12.51 4.88
N LEU A 741 -19.84 13.05 6.01
CA LEU A 741 -20.61 12.99 7.27
C LEU A 741 -21.77 14.00 7.32
N ARG A 742 -21.77 14.97 6.39
CA ARG A 742 -22.73 16.09 6.38
C ARG A 742 -23.79 16.00 5.29
N ILE A 743 -23.70 15.00 4.44
CA ILE A 743 -24.61 14.82 3.29
C ILE A 743 -25.79 13.92 3.67
#